data_7a270bbc642d484164cd78cd514a1135
#
_entry.id   7a270bbc642d484164cd78cd514a1135
#
_cell.length_a   1.000
_cell.length_b   1.000
_cell.length_c   1.000
_cell.angle_alpha   90.00
_cell.angle_beta   90.00
_cell.angle_gamma   90.00
#
_symmetry.space_group_name_H-M   'P 1'
#
loop_
_entity.id
_entity.type
_entity.pdbx_description
1 polymer ?
#
loop_
_entity_poly.entity_id
_entity_poly.type
_entity_poly.pdbx_seq_one_letter_code
_entity_poly.pdbx_strand_id
1 'polypeptide(L)'
;MSGKEQLFEVSLEREGAYRSISAALEAAERCVPDVTVPVRVLVAPGEYREQVEIRRPHVTLEGETADSVRIVGGLGAKMPSEDGSGQDGRLGTFRTYTVLVDADDVTLAGLTIENNAGDGREVGQAIALYADGDRLVVDACCIKGHQDTLFLGPLPPREAKPGGFIGPKQFAPRRVGRQYFRRCRIEGDVDFIFGGARAYFEGCEIRSLNRDMDVNGYVTAASTPQGEPYGFVFHGCSFTADEGIAPGSVYLGRPWREWAQTVLLECWLGPHISLEGWWDWNKPAAHDGTLYAGGALFGPAGDTAAWVPWAHCLTGQDSERYARDRMLAGTDGWDPEGGDGDAVETAGLSANGRTVHIETYYEDEPALRARLKREGRSAAFTGKTPTDFEAWKAATRTRLYDILGLSLMDRAPIEIRELNRVRVAGSIVRTHAVLQVEHDVWMPFYLLEPSRPKLDERGLKRCYICPHGHQGAGAASIAGVAGVPAVDDAVRKFNYDYGLRLARMGYVTVCPDARGWGYRRDWKGQGDDENSYLRGTCLNQARMAEPLGLTVAGLNAWDNMRLIDYLETRGDIAMDDLGCFGFSGGGYMTLYLAALDPRVRKAFVSGYLYGVDDSLLHLNGNCSCNYTPGLWRLLDMGDIASLIAPRPLLVQSCEEDHLNGERGLKNVDGQLKIVRDAYELLGRSGGLRHEVCPGGHHLGVAHLAEDIEWLDSQVAEYAHA
;
A
#
# COMPACT_ATOMS: atom_id res chain seq x y z
N MET A 1 18.80 -33.64 8.46
CA MET A 1 20.10 -33.30 9.13
C MET A 1 20.07 -31.80 9.33
N SER A 2 19.80 -31.30 10.55
CA SER A 2 19.91 -29.86 10.82
C SER A 2 21.35 -29.44 10.58
N GLY A 3 21.58 -28.48 9.70
CA GLY A 3 22.90 -27.91 9.47
C GLY A 3 23.44 -27.37 10.79
N LYS A 4 24.72 -27.59 11.08
CA LYS A 4 25.36 -27.08 12.28
C LYS A 4 25.32 -25.55 12.25
N GLU A 5 24.85 -24.91 13.30
CA GLU A 5 24.83 -23.46 13.47
C GLU A 5 26.17 -22.82 13.08
N GLN A 6 26.15 -21.73 12.33
CA GLN A 6 27.35 -21.02 11.88
C GLN A 6 27.56 -19.77 12.73
N LEU A 7 28.79 -19.62 13.22
CA LEU A 7 29.17 -18.56 14.16
C LEU A 7 29.95 -17.44 13.44
N PHE A 8 29.55 -16.18 13.71
CA PHE A 8 30.24 -14.97 13.29
C PHE A 8 30.53 -14.12 14.53
N GLU A 9 31.76 -13.60 14.65
CA GLU A 9 32.14 -12.77 15.80
C GLU A 9 32.33 -11.31 15.36
N VAL A 10 31.77 -10.40 16.15
CA VAL A 10 31.90 -8.94 15.99
C VAL A 10 32.68 -8.39 17.18
N SER A 11 33.75 -7.64 16.93
CA SER A 11 34.53 -7.01 17.99
C SER A 11 35.29 -5.80 17.45
N LEU A 12 35.24 -4.69 18.18
CA LEU A 12 36.02 -3.49 17.88
C LEU A 12 37.52 -3.68 18.11
N GLU A 13 37.92 -4.66 18.93
CA GLU A 13 39.30 -4.84 19.37
C GLU A 13 39.92 -6.15 18.88
N ARG A 14 39.17 -7.26 18.81
CA ARG A 14 39.70 -8.61 18.47
C ARG A 14 40.13 -8.69 17.01
N GLU A 15 41.37 -9.11 16.79
CA GLU A 15 41.88 -9.38 15.46
C GLU A 15 41.14 -10.59 14.84
N GLY A 16 40.77 -10.47 13.54
CA GLY A 16 40.02 -11.51 12.82
C GLY A 16 38.50 -11.46 12.97
N ALA A 17 37.98 -10.70 13.93
CA ALA A 17 36.54 -10.46 14.06
C ALA A 17 36.07 -9.32 13.12
N TYR A 18 34.76 -9.33 12.78
CA TYR A 18 34.14 -8.24 12.04
C TYR A 18 34.11 -6.96 12.89
N ARG A 19 34.27 -5.81 12.25
CA ARG A 19 34.30 -4.51 12.94
C ARG A 19 32.92 -3.85 13.10
N SER A 20 31.90 -4.37 12.38
CA SER A 20 30.52 -3.94 12.49
C SER A 20 29.59 -5.15 12.42
N ILE A 21 28.40 -4.99 12.96
CA ILE A 21 27.33 -6.00 12.96
C ILE A 21 26.86 -6.22 11.52
N SER A 22 26.67 -5.14 10.77
CA SER A 22 26.26 -5.19 9.36
C SER A 22 27.26 -6.00 8.51
N ALA A 23 28.57 -5.82 8.71
CA ALA A 23 29.58 -6.60 7.98
C ALA A 23 29.55 -8.11 8.32
N ALA A 24 29.21 -8.46 9.57
CA ALA A 24 29.06 -9.86 9.97
C ALA A 24 27.80 -10.48 9.35
N LEU A 25 26.68 -9.75 9.33
CA LEU A 25 25.43 -10.19 8.68
C LEU A 25 25.61 -10.37 7.18
N GLU A 26 26.23 -9.43 6.47
CA GLU A 26 26.56 -9.58 5.05
C GLU A 26 27.49 -10.77 4.78
N ALA A 27 28.45 -11.02 5.67
CA ALA A 27 29.30 -12.18 5.55
C ALA A 27 28.52 -13.49 5.77
N ALA A 28 27.59 -13.51 6.71
CA ALA A 28 26.71 -14.64 6.94
C ALA A 28 25.86 -14.96 5.69
N GLU A 29 25.27 -13.96 5.04
CA GLU A 29 24.52 -14.15 3.79
C GLU A 29 25.38 -14.74 2.67
N ARG A 30 26.62 -14.26 2.53
CA ARG A 30 27.55 -14.78 1.49
C ARG A 30 28.07 -16.17 1.78
N CYS A 31 28.43 -16.44 3.05
CA CYS A 31 29.14 -17.69 3.43
C CYS A 31 28.16 -18.82 3.73
N VAL A 32 26.91 -18.51 4.08
CA VAL A 32 25.86 -19.46 4.43
C VAL A 32 24.64 -19.22 3.53
N PRO A 33 24.71 -19.54 2.24
CA PRO A 33 23.63 -19.24 1.29
C PRO A 33 22.34 -20.04 1.54
N ASP A 34 22.44 -21.17 2.24
CA ASP A 34 21.27 -21.92 2.68
C ASP A 34 20.63 -21.22 3.88
N VAL A 35 19.49 -20.59 3.65
CA VAL A 35 18.78 -19.79 4.66
C VAL A 35 18.18 -20.63 5.80
N THR A 36 18.10 -21.94 5.64
CA THR A 36 17.62 -22.86 6.71
C THR A 36 18.70 -23.21 7.74
N VAL A 37 19.96 -22.89 7.44
CA VAL A 37 21.07 -23.08 8.37
C VAL A 37 21.08 -21.93 9.38
N PRO A 38 20.96 -22.18 10.69
CA PRO A 38 20.98 -21.14 11.70
C PRO A 38 22.32 -20.40 11.73
N VAL A 39 22.28 -19.10 11.93
CA VAL A 39 23.43 -18.22 12.07
C VAL A 39 23.39 -17.53 13.42
N ARG A 40 24.52 -17.57 14.14
CA ARG A 40 24.71 -16.82 15.38
C ARG A 40 25.78 -15.75 15.18
N VAL A 41 25.43 -14.51 15.47
CA VAL A 41 26.34 -13.37 15.46
C VAL A 41 26.59 -12.95 16.92
N LEU A 42 27.79 -13.23 17.42
CA LEU A 42 28.22 -12.84 18.77
C LEU A 42 28.87 -11.46 18.73
N VAL A 43 28.34 -10.54 19.50
CA VAL A 43 28.78 -9.14 19.57
C VAL A 43 29.52 -8.92 20.90
N ALA A 44 30.82 -8.64 20.80
CA ALA A 44 31.64 -8.32 21.97
C ALA A 44 31.24 -6.96 22.58
N PRO A 45 31.56 -6.73 23.86
CA PRO A 45 31.34 -5.43 24.52
C PRO A 45 31.84 -4.25 23.69
N GLY A 46 31.03 -3.20 23.58
CA GLY A 46 31.32 -2.00 22.82
C GLY A 46 30.10 -1.22 22.38
N GLU A 47 30.34 -0.04 21.82
CA GLU A 47 29.31 0.81 21.23
C GLU A 47 29.46 0.78 19.70
N TYR A 48 28.42 0.27 19.03
CA TYR A 48 28.36 0.11 17.59
C TYR A 48 27.39 1.15 17.00
N ARG A 49 27.96 2.15 16.29
CA ARG A 49 27.20 3.25 15.69
C ARG A 49 26.90 2.94 14.23
N GLU A 50 25.78 2.27 14.01
CA GLU A 50 25.34 1.84 12.68
C GLU A 50 23.82 1.61 12.62
N GLN A 51 23.24 1.68 11.43
CA GLN A 51 21.94 1.09 11.15
C GLN A 51 22.14 -0.36 10.78
N VAL A 52 21.47 -1.27 11.49
CA VAL A 52 21.57 -2.71 11.29
C VAL A 52 20.31 -3.24 10.66
N GLU A 53 20.43 -4.04 9.60
CA GLU A 53 19.31 -4.70 8.95
C GLU A 53 19.49 -6.22 8.99
N ILE A 54 18.52 -6.94 9.56
CA ILE A 54 18.47 -8.39 9.60
C ILE A 54 17.40 -8.85 8.63
N ARG A 55 17.81 -9.29 7.44
CA ARG A 55 16.94 -9.74 6.35
C ARG A 55 16.97 -11.25 6.15
N ARG A 56 17.91 -11.94 6.78
CA ARG A 56 18.06 -13.38 6.75
C ARG A 56 17.27 -14.02 7.89
N PRO A 57 16.45 -15.06 7.65
CA PRO A 57 15.82 -15.83 8.72
C PRO A 57 16.85 -16.68 9.49
N HIS A 58 16.42 -17.20 10.65
CA HIS A 58 17.22 -18.05 11.52
C HIS A 58 18.53 -17.38 11.97
N VAL A 59 18.47 -16.10 12.35
CA VAL A 59 19.60 -15.33 12.90
C VAL A 59 19.41 -15.11 14.38
N THR A 60 20.44 -15.45 15.15
CA THR A 60 20.62 -15.01 16.55
C THR A 60 21.66 -13.91 16.61
N LEU A 61 21.29 -12.71 17.00
CA LEU A 61 22.19 -11.60 17.31
C LEU A 61 22.30 -11.49 18.82
N GLU A 62 23.48 -11.78 19.38
CA GLU A 62 23.68 -11.93 20.81
C GLU A 62 24.85 -11.10 21.33
N GLY A 63 24.57 -10.27 22.33
CA GLY A 63 25.57 -9.59 23.15
C GLY A 63 25.78 -10.29 24.48
N GLU A 64 26.86 -9.97 25.15
CA GLU A 64 27.15 -10.53 26.48
C GLU A 64 26.11 -10.07 27.54
N THR A 65 25.84 -8.78 27.59
CA THR A 65 24.77 -8.16 28.37
C THR A 65 24.30 -6.88 27.72
N ALA A 66 23.08 -6.46 28.01
CA ALA A 66 22.55 -5.20 27.49
C ALA A 66 23.34 -3.98 27.95
N ASP A 67 23.98 -4.05 29.11
CA ASP A 67 24.84 -2.95 29.63
C ASP A 67 26.18 -2.85 28.88
N SER A 68 26.68 -3.96 28.35
CA SER A 68 28.02 -4.03 27.76
C SER A 68 28.02 -3.86 26.22
N VAL A 69 26.92 -4.19 25.55
CA VAL A 69 26.81 -4.14 24.08
C VAL A 69 25.70 -3.16 23.66
N ARG A 70 26.10 -2.06 23.01
CA ARG A 70 25.18 -1.01 22.60
C ARG A 70 25.21 -0.80 21.09
N ILE A 71 24.05 -0.87 20.44
CA ILE A 71 23.83 -0.49 19.05
C ILE A 71 23.12 0.85 19.05
N VAL A 72 23.74 1.88 18.49
CA VAL A 72 23.27 3.27 18.62
C VAL A 72 23.05 3.90 17.25
N GLY A 73 21.82 4.32 17.00
CA GLY A 73 21.43 5.20 15.90
C GLY A 73 21.10 6.61 16.40
N GLY A 74 20.87 7.52 15.47
CA GLY A 74 20.58 8.91 15.80
C GLY A 74 19.74 9.62 14.75
N LEU A 75 18.84 8.90 14.05
CA LEU A 75 18.00 9.46 13.02
C LEU A 75 16.60 9.79 13.56
N GLY A 76 16.10 10.98 13.23
CA GLY A 76 14.76 11.44 13.59
C GLY A 76 13.94 11.82 12.36
N ALA A 77 12.64 11.63 12.41
CA ALA A 77 11.72 11.79 11.28
C ALA A 77 11.72 13.19 10.64
N LYS A 78 12.03 14.23 11.40
CA LYS A 78 12.11 15.62 10.91
C LYS A 78 13.45 15.96 10.27
N MET A 79 14.46 15.09 10.36
CA MET A 79 15.74 15.32 9.70
C MET A 79 15.60 15.35 8.19
N PRO A 80 16.46 16.11 7.47
CA PRO A 80 16.47 16.10 6.01
C PRO A 80 16.75 14.70 5.47
N SER A 81 16.08 14.31 4.41
CA SER A 81 16.42 13.10 3.65
C SER A 81 17.55 13.42 2.68
N GLU A 82 18.58 12.57 2.63
CA GLU A 82 19.74 12.77 1.75
C GLU A 82 19.36 12.69 0.27
N ASP A 83 18.36 11.89 -0.07
CA ASP A 83 17.84 11.69 -1.42
C ASP A 83 16.73 12.68 -1.80
N GLY A 84 16.36 13.57 -0.87
CA GLY A 84 15.25 14.52 -1.05
C GLY A 84 13.87 13.87 -1.09
N SER A 85 13.79 12.53 -0.93
CA SER A 85 12.52 11.81 -0.86
C SER A 85 11.86 12.00 0.51
N GLY A 86 10.54 11.84 0.55
CA GLY A 86 9.77 11.99 1.78
C GLY A 86 8.93 13.25 1.82
N GLN A 87 8.00 13.30 2.78
CA GLN A 87 7.13 14.45 2.94
C GLN A 87 7.96 15.70 3.30
N ASP A 88 7.91 16.72 2.48
CA ASP A 88 8.68 17.97 2.63
C ASP A 88 10.22 17.76 2.67
N GLY A 89 10.74 16.72 1.98
CA GLY A 89 12.19 16.40 1.97
C GLY A 89 12.72 15.91 3.32
N ARG A 90 11.85 15.38 4.18
CA ARG A 90 12.20 14.84 5.48
C ARG A 90 12.33 13.32 5.46
N LEU A 91 13.13 12.78 6.36
CA LEU A 91 13.40 11.35 6.46
C LEU A 91 12.11 10.51 6.66
N GLY A 92 11.19 10.98 7.52
CA GLY A 92 9.99 10.24 7.90
C GLY A 92 10.25 9.13 8.92
N THR A 93 9.18 8.65 9.59
CA THR A 93 9.28 7.74 10.74
C THR A 93 10.01 6.43 10.43
N PHE A 94 9.65 5.76 9.33
CA PHE A 94 10.04 4.37 9.09
C PHE A 94 11.43 4.18 8.47
N ARG A 95 12.21 5.24 8.33
CA ARG A 95 13.63 5.22 7.96
C ARG A 95 14.57 5.55 9.12
N THR A 96 14.03 5.81 10.30
CA THR A 96 14.80 6.26 11.48
C THR A 96 15.35 5.14 12.33
N TYR A 97 15.02 3.88 12.06
CA TYR A 97 15.39 2.74 12.88
C TYR A 97 16.90 2.62 13.12
N THR A 98 17.26 2.17 14.31
CA THR A 98 18.63 1.73 14.59
C THR A 98 18.81 0.28 14.17
N VAL A 99 17.87 -0.60 14.52
CA VAL A 99 17.85 -2.00 14.08
C VAL A 99 16.53 -2.30 13.38
N LEU A 100 16.59 -2.84 12.17
CA LEU A 100 15.46 -3.41 11.43
C LEU A 100 15.56 -4.93 11.46
N VAL A 101 14.51 -5.60 11.89
CA VAL A 101 14.30 -7.04 11.70
C VAL A 101 13.24 -7.22 10.60
N ASP A 102 13.67 -7.68 9.44
CA ASP A 102 12.84 -7.96 8.25
C ASP A 102 13.00 -9.44 7.86
N ALA A 103 12.88 -10.32 8.84
CA ALA A 103 13.00 -11.76 8.67
C ALA A 103 12.31 -12.50 9.81
N ASP A 104 11.95 -13.77 9.54
CA ASP A 104 11.36 -14.67 10.51
C ASP A 104 12.45 -15.42 11.31
N ASP A 105 12.05 -15.99 12.45
CA ASP A 105 12.94 -16.81 13.29
C ASP A 105 14.21 -16.07 13.73
N VAL A 106 14.06 -14.83 14.15
CA VAL A 106 15.17 -14.00 14.62
C VAL A 106 15.16 -13.90 16.15
N THR A 107 16.33 -14.04 16.76
CA THR A 107 16.53 -13.81 18.20
C THR A 107 17.48 -12.65 18.42
N LEU A 108 17.08 -11.68 19.23
CA LEU A 108 17.93 -10.61 19.75
C LEU A 108 18.12 -10.83 21.25
N ALA A 109 19.33 -10.93 21.73
CA ALA A 109 19.58 -11.22 23.13
C ALA A 109 20.73 -10.38 23.72
N GLY A 110 20.57 -9.89 24.95
CA GLY A 110 21.62 -9.23 25.71
C GLY A 110 22.18 -7.95 25.07
N LEU A 111 21.35 -7.15 24.42
CA LEU A 111 21.72 -5.95 23.66
C LEU A 111 20.99 -4.70 24.16
N THR A 112 21.67 -3.57 24.18
CA THR A 112 21.01 -2.26 24.13
C THR A 112 20.87 -1.81 22.69
N ILE A 113 19.64 -1.51 22.26
CA ILE A 113 19.30 -0.91 20.96
C ILE A 113 18.75 0.48 21.25
N GLU A 114 19.47 1.50 20.82
CA GLU A 114 19.16 2.89 21.18
C GLU A 114 19.04 3.77 19.94
N ASN A 115 17.97 4.57 19.86
CA ASN A 115 17.94 5.72 18.99
C ASN A 115 18.10 6.99 19.83
N ASN A 116 19.24 7.64 19.72
CA ASN A 116 19.60 8.81 20.52
C ASN A 116 19.38 10.15 19.77
N ALA A 117 18.49 10.19 18.79
CA ALA A 117 18.16 11.42 18.05
C ALA A 117 17.66 12.54 18.96
N GLY A 118 17.00 12.19 20.08
CA GLY A 118 16.54 13.14 21.08
C GLY A 118 15.02 13.28 21.16
N ASP A 119 14.58 14.39 21.77
CA ASP A 119 13.18 14.67 22.05
C ASP A 119 12.33 14.74 20.76
N GLY A 120 11.21 14.01 20.72
CA GLY A 120 10.30 13.97 19.58
C GLY A 120 9.69 15.33 19.21
N ARG A 121 9.65 16.30 20.15
CA ARG A 121 9.23 17.68 19.85
C ARG A 121 10.17 18.35 18.85
N GLU A 122 11.45 18.01 18.89
CA GLU A 122 12.50 18.58 18.02
C GLU A 122 12.73 17.70 16.80
N VAL A 123 12.98 16.40 17.00
CA VAL A 123 13.43 15.48 15.93
C VAL A 123 12.31 14.66 15.31
N GLY A 124 11.10 14.66 15.88
CA GLY A 124 10.00 13.82 15.47
C GLY A 124 10.15 12.39 15.99
N GLN A 125 9.49 11.45 15.33
CA GLN A 125 9.57 10.02 15.62
C GLN A 125 10.98 9.49 15.38
N ALA A 126 11.43 8.53 16.22
CA ALA A 126 12.79 8.01 16.16
C ALA A 126 12.82 6.54 16.63
N ILE A 127 12.71 5.61 15.70
CA ILE A 127 12.61 4.18 16.01
C ILE A 127 13.98 3.65 16.45
N ALA A 128 14.05 2.98 17.60
CA ALA A 128 15.20 2.18 17.98
C ALA A 128 15.13 0.78 17.36
N LEU A 129 14.04 0.04 17.59
CA LEU A 129 13.83 -1.28 17.01
C LEU A 129 12.59 -1.28 16.11
N TYR A 130 12.80 -1.61 14.84
CA TYR A 130 11.77 -1.90 13.85
C TYR A 130 11.64 -3.42 13.70
N ALA A 131 10.67 -4.03 14.36
CA ALA A 131 10.46 -5.47 14.37
C ALA A 131 9.30 -5.85 13.43
N ASP A 132 9.61 -6.43 12.25
CA ASP A 132 8.61 -6.86 11.25
C ASP A 132 8.94 -8.25 10.70
N GLY A 133 8.85 -9.24 11.57
CA GLY A 133 9.02 -10.67 11.30
C GLY A 133 8.09 -11.50 12.15
N ASP A 134 7.93 -12.78 11.79
CA ASP A 134 7.23 -13.77 12.59
C ASP A 134 8.22 -14.58 13.43
N ARG A 135 7.81 -15.07 14.60
CA ARG A 135 8.62 -15.84 15.54
C ARG A 135 9.90 -15.10 15.97
N LEU A 136 9.72 -13.80 16.27
CA LEU A 136 10.80 -12.98 16.82
C LEU A 136 10.88 -13.14 18.34
N VAL A 137 12.08 -13.39 18.85
CA VAL A 137 12.38 -13.40 20.28
C VAL A 137 13.33 -12.25 20.63
N VAL A 138 12.96 -11.44 21.62
CA VAL A 138 13.80 -10.38 22.18
C VAL A 138 13.96 -10.66 23.68
N ASP A 139 15.18 -11.05 24.07
CA ASP A 139 15.46 -11.53 25.41
C ASP A 139 16.51 -10.68 26.12
N ALA A 140 16.19 -10.23 27.32
CA ALA A 140 17.10 -9.46 28.18
C ALA A 140 17.76 -8.26 27.45
N CYS A 141 17.00 -7.61 26.57
CA CYS A 141 17.43 -6.43 25.82
C CYS A 141 16.95 -5.13 26.46
N CYS A 142 17.69 -4.04 26.21
CA CYS A 142 17.26 -2.70 26.53
C CYS A 142 16.97 -1.92 25.23
N ILE A 143 15.72 -1.47 25.03
CA ILE A 143 15.30 -0.73 23.84
C ILE A 143 15.02 0.71 24.28
N LYS A 144 15.81 1.65 23.76
CA LYS A 144 15.82 3.04 24.23
C LYS A 144 15.54 4.03 23.13
N GLY A 145 14.66 4.97 23.40
CA GLY A 145 14.35 6.09 22.53
C GLY A 145 13.43 7.08 23.22
N HIS A 146 12.77 7.89 22.45
CA HIS A 146 11.77 8.85 22.88
C HIS A 146 10.41 8.54 22.26
N GLN A 147 9.97 9.37 21.29
CA GLN A 147 8.73 9.13 20.58
C GLN A 147 8.91 8.00 19.55
N ASP A 148 7.98 7.02 19.53
CA ASP A 148 7.96 5.90 18.57
C ASP A 148 9.18 4.96 18.69
N THR A 149 9.61 4.60 19.90
CA THR A 149 10.84 3.83 20.16
C THR A 149 10.82 2.42 19.55
N LEU A 150 9.73 1.67 19.75
CA LEU A 150 9.58 0.26 19.34
C LEU A 150 8.41 0.12 18.38
N PHE A 151 8.71 -0.14 17.12
CA PHE A 151 7.71 -0.47 16.10
C PHE A 151 7.56 -1.98 15.94
N LEU A 152 6.33 -2.47 16.01
CA LEU A 152 5.92 -3.87 15.91
C LEU A 152 5.09 -4.07 14.64
N GLY A 153 5.76 -4.43 13.53
CA GLY A 153 5.09 -4.61 12.23
C GLY A 153 3.95 -5.65 12.25
N PRO A 154 3.07 -5.61 11.28
CA PRO A 154 3.17 -4.84 10.04
C PRO A 154 2.71 -3.39 10.17
N LEU A 155 3.06 -2.60 9.16
CA LEU A 155 2.43 -1.30 8.95
C LEU A 155 0.91 -1.47 8.75
N PRO A 156 0.09 -0.50 9.15
CA PRO A 156 -1.33 -0.53 8.85
C PRO A 156 -1.60 -0.66 7.35
N PRO A 157 -2.77 -1.20 6.93
CA PRO A 157 -3.10 -1.38 5.51
C PRO A 157 -3.08 -0.09 4.69
N ARG A 158 -3.31 1.06 5.34
CA ARG A 158 -3.38 2.38 4.68
C ARG A 158 -2.66 3.45 5.49
N GLU A 159 -2.00 4.35 4.80
CA GLU A 159 -1.44 5.56 5.38
C GLU A 159 -2.53 6.49 5.89
N ALA A 160 -2.29 7.16 7.02
CA ALA A 160 -3.16 8.25 7.50
C ALA A 160 -2.88 9.54 6.72
N LYS A 161 -1.65 9.71 6.26
CA LYS A 161 -1.21 10.82 5.40
C LYS A 161 -0.35 10.24 4.28
N PRO A 162 -0.48 10.69 3.04
CA PRO A 162 0.37 10.24 1.94
C PRO A 162 1.86 10.43 2.26
N GLY A 163 2.66 9.39 1.94
CA GLY A 163 4.07 9.36 2.27
C GLY A 163 4.37 9.11 3.76
N GLY A 164 3.36 8.80 4.57
CA GLY A 164 3.54 8.52 6.00
C GLY A 164 4.24 7.19 6.28
N PHE A 165 4.33 6.28 5.31
CA PHE A 165 4.97 4.98 5.44
C PHE A 165 6.26 4.82 4.63
N ILE A 166 6.80 5.91 4.10
CA ILE A 166 8.07 5.84 3.34
C ILE A 166 9.14 5.17 4.21
N GLY A 167 9.67 4.05 3.71
CA GLY A 167 10.65 3.23 4.42
C GLY A 167 10.74 1.82 3.84
N PRO A 168 11.58 0.95 4.42
CA PRO A 168 11.94 -0.35 3.84
C PRO A 168 10.76 -1.31 3.69
N LYS A 169 9.69 -1.13 4.48
CA LYS A 169 8.50 -1.99 4.48
C LYS A 169 7.25 -1.32 3.92
N GLN A 170 7.41 -0.17 3.24
CA GLN A 170 6.27 0.60 2.71
C GLN A 170 5.33 -0.24 1.85
N PHE A 171 5.89 -1.11 1.01
CA PHE A 171 5.15 -1.96 0.06
C PHE A 171 5.13 -3.44 0.46
N ALA A 172 5.70 -3.80 1.60
CA ALA A 172 5.71 -5.18 2.07
C ALA A 172 4.29 -5.68 2.39
N PRO A 173 4.04 -6.99 2.26
CA PRO A 173 2.80 -7.60 2.70
C PRO A 173 2.50 -7.26 4.17
N ARG A 174 1.23 -6.99 4.49
CA ARG A 174 0.78 -6.67 5.85
C ARG A 174 0.50 -7.95 6.64
N ARG A 175 1.55 -8.78 6.82
CA ARG A 175 1.49 -10.03 7.57
C ARG A 175 1.71 -9.76 9.05
N VAL A 176 0.77 -10.16 9.89
CA VAL A 176 0.89 -10.04 11.34
C VAL A 176 1.86 -11.11 11.85
N GLY A 177 2.99 -10.68 12.41
CA GLY A 177 3.98 -11.55 13.00
C GLY A 177 3.72 -11.76 14.49
N ARG A 178 4.24 -12.88 15.03
CA ARG A 178 4.27 -13.21 16.46
C ARG A 178 5.62 -12.82 17.03
N GLN A 179 5.60 -12.04 18.11
CA GLN A 179 6.79 -11.46 18.69
C GLN A 179 6.76 -11.63 20.20
N TYR A 180 7.85 -12.12 20.79
CA TYR A 180 7.98 -12.39 22.19
C TYR A 180 9.12 -11.58 22.80
N PHE A 181 8.78 -10.74 23.75
CA PHE A 181 9.71 -9.90 24.52
C PHE A 181 9.72 -10.39 25.96
N ARG A 182 10.87 -10.81 26.45
CA ARG A 182 10.98 -11.23 27.86
C ARG A 182 12.15 -10.56 28.55
N ARG A 183 11.94 -10.17 29.82
CA ARG A 183 12.97 -9.57 30.67
C ARG A 183 13.63 -8.34 30.02
N CYS A 184 12.91 -7.67 29.14
CA CYS A 184 13.39 -6.48 28.45
C CYS A 184 13.08 -5.22 29.25
N ARG A 185 13.88 -4.18 29.01
CA ARG A 185 13.56 -2.82 29.43
C ARG A 185 13.27 -1.98 28.18
N ILE A 186 12.12 -1.34 28.15
CA ILE A 186 11.69 -0.52 27.01
C ILE A 186 11.42 0.88 27.54
N GLU A 187 12.15 1.87 27.01
CA GLU A 187 12.11 3.27 27.45
C GLU A 187 11.59 4.17 26.32
N GLY A 188 10.72 5.11 26.67
CA GLY A 188 10.22 6.11 25.74
C GLY A 188 9.22 7.07 26.39
N ASP A 189 8.61 7.93 25.59
CA ASP A 189 7.69 8.94 26.10
C ASP A 189 6.34 8.96 25.38
N VAL A 190 6.27 9.06 24.07
CA VAL A 190 5.01 9.13 23.29
C VAL A 190 4.92 7.98 22.30
N ASP A 191 3.84 7.21 22.40
CA ASP A 191 3.55 6.11 21.48
C ASP A 191 4.74 5.16 21.31
N PHE A 192 5.49 4.98 22.40
CA PHE A 192 6.83 4.37 22.32
C PHE A 192 6.81 2.85 22.11
N ILE A 193 5.62 2.21 22.17
CA ILE A 193 5.38 0.84 21.71
C ILE A 193 4.19 0.90 20.75
N PHE A 194 4.43 0.75 19.46
CA PHE A 194 3.38 0.94 18.45
C PHE A 194 3.45 -0.08 17.32
N GLY A 195 2.34 -0.28 16.61
CA GLY A 195 2.28 -1.20 15.48
C GLY A 195 1.16 -2.23 15.54
N GLY A 196 1.22 -3.27 14.71
CA GLY A 196 0.13 -4.21 14.45
C GLY A 196 0.41 -5.69 14.76
N ALA A 197 1.57 -6.04 15.34
CA ALA A 197 1.94 -7.42 15.63
C ALA A 197 1.09 -8.07 16.73
N ARG A 198 1.16 -9.42 16.81
CA ARG A 198 0.86 -10.18 18.02
C ARG A 198 2.11 -10.15 18.90
N ALA A 199 2.17 -9.25 19.84
CA ALA A 199 3.34 -9.08 20.67
C ALA A 199 3.03 -9.42 22.13
N TYR A 200 3.80 -10.35 22.69
CA TYR A 200 3.71 -10.77 24.08
C TYR A 200 4.91 -10.30 24.87
N PHE A 201 4.67 -9.48 25.88
CA PHE A 201 5.70 -8.95 26.77
C PHE A 201 5.60 -9.65 28.12
N GLU A 202 6.66 -10.32 28.54
CA GLU A 202 6.69 -11.07 29.79
C GLU A 202 7.81 -10.59 30.71
N GLY A 203 7.42 -10.17 31.92
CA GLY A 203 8.38 -9.71 32.94
C GLY A 203 9.25 -8.53 32.50
N CYS A 204 8.71 -7.65 31.65
CA CYS A 204 9.42 -6.50 31.13
C CYS A 204 9.23 -5.24 32.02
N GLU A 205 10.24 -4.38 32.05
CA GLU A 205 10.12 -3.02 32.55
C GLU A 205 9.74 -2.07 31.40
N ILE A 206 8.61 -1.38 31.53
CA ILE A 206 8.10 -0.39 30.59
C ILE A 206 8.26 0.98 31.24
N ARG A 207 9.26 1.74 30.80
CA ARG A 207 9.69 2.96 31.48
C ARG A 207 9.34 4.21 30.71
N SER A 208 8.54 5.07 31.32
CA SER A 208 8.18 6.38 30.79
C SER A 208 9.26 7.42 31.08
N LEU A 209 9.73 8.13 30.07
CA LEU A 209 10.69 9.22 30.21
C LEU A 209 9.98 10.55 30.49
N ASN A 210 10.66 11.43 31.27
CA ASN A 210 10.10 12.71 31.66
C ASN A 210 10.20 13.75 30.52
N ARG A 211 9.05 14.33 30.11
CA ARG A 211 8.95 15.41 29.13
C ARG A 211 8.59 16.76 29.74
N ASP A 212 8.35 16.78 31.05
CA ASP A 212 7.91 17.98 31.79
C ASP A 212 6.64 18.60 31.15
N MET A 213 5.60 17.77 30.99
CA MET A 213 4.32 18.13 30.36
C MET A 213 3.14 17.67 31.22
N ASP A 214 2.01 18.41 31.17
CA ASP A 214 0.76 18.04 31.87
C ASP A 214 0.27 16.65 31.48
N VAL A 215 0.26 16.34 30.18
CA VAL A 215 0.17 14.96 29.65
C VAL A 215 1.56 14.57 29.21
N ASN A 216 2.24 13.80 30.05
CA ASN A 216 3.63 13.46 29.83
C ASN A 216 3.82 12.49 28.67
N GLY A 217 2.91 11.52 28.46
CA GLY A 217 3.08 10.57 27.38
C GLY A 217 1.99 9.54 27.23
N TYR A 218 2.25 8.62 26.29
CA TYR A 218 1.41 7.48 25.96
C TYR A 218 2.30 6.26 25.76
N VAL A 219 2.03 5.15 26.45
CA VAL A 219 2.86 3.95 26.35
C VAL A 219 2.64 3.26 25.01
N THR A 220 1.40 2.93 24.69
CA THR A 220 1.09 2.14 23.48
C THR A 220 0.28 2.92 22.46
N ALA A 221 0.55 2.63 21.18
CA ALA A 221 -0.25 3.07 20.03
C ALA A 221 -0.48 1.88 19.08
N ALA A 222 -1.34 0.96 19.48
CA ALA A 222 -1.61 -0.24 18.69
C ALA A 222 -2.38 0.07 17.40
N SER A 223 -2.12 -0.72 16.37
CA SER A 223 -2.83 -0.70 15.08
C SER A 223 -3.21 -2.09 14.62
N THR A 224 -3.61 -2.92 15.56
CA THR A 224 -4.06 -4.30 15.29
C THR A 224 -5.00 -4.34 14.10
N PRO A 225 -4.77 -5.18 13.09
CA PRO A 225 -5.67 -5.31 11.95
C PRO A 225 -7.04 -5.84 12.35
N GLN A 226 -8.07 -5.43 11.62
CA GLN A 226 -9.44 -5.92 11.84
C GLN A 226 -9.51 -7.44 11.71
N GLY A 227 -10.08 -8.09 12.70
CA GLY A 227 -10.27 -9.55 12.72
C GLY A 227 -9.09 -10.32 13.32
N GLU A 228 -7.97 -9.67 13.65
CA GLU A 228 -6.91 -10.31 14.41
C GLU A 228 -7.37 -10.62 15.83
N PRO A 229 -7.14 -11.87 16.32
CA PRO A 229 -7.59 -12.27 17.64
C PRO A 229 -6.80 -11.65 18.79
N TYR A 230 -5.58 -11.19 18.53
CA TYR A 230 -4.64 -10.66 19.52
C TYR A 230 -3.85 -9.48 18.98
N GLY A 231 -3.60 -8.49 19.85
CA GLY A 231 -2.67 -7.39 19.64
C GLY A 231 -1.48 -7.46 20.62
N PHE A 232 -1.30 -6.44 21.44
CA PHE A 232 -0.26 -6.40 22.47
C PHE A 232 -0.78 -7.01 23.77
N VAL A 233 0.01 -7.88 24.39
CA VAL A 233 -0.27 -8.44 25.73
C VAL A 233 0.95 -8.23 26.61
N PHE A 234 0.76 -7.57 27.74
CA PHE A 234 1.76 -7.39 28.79
C PHE A 234 1.39 -8.31 29.97
N HIS A 235 2.29 -9.21 30.34
CA HIS A 235 2.10 -10.14 31.44
C HIS A 235 3.24 -10.02 32.45
N GLY A 236 2.88 -9.77 33.71
CA GLY A 236 3.86 -9.62 34.78
C GLY A 236 4.83 -8.44 34.59
N CYS A 237 4.46 -7.45 33.81
CA CYS A 237 5.29 -6.29 33.49
C CYS A 237 5.18 -5.18 34.55
N SER A 238 6.22 -4.37 34.68
CA SER A 238 6.24 -3.20 35.55
C SER A 238 6.27 -1.91 34.76
N PHE A 239 5.25 -1.06 34.94
CA PHE A 239 5.18 0.25 34.30
C PHE A 239 5.80 1.28 35.25
N THR A 240 7.03 1.70 34.97
CA THR A 240 7.85 2.60 35.77
C THR A 240 8.04 3.96 35.07
N ALA A 241 8.67 4.90 35.78
CA ALA A 241 8.88 6.23 35.25
C ALA A 241 10.19 6.85 35.75
N ASP A 242 10.66 7.85 35.00
CA ASP A 242 11.70 8.77 35.48
C ASP A 242 11.24 9.57 36.68
N GLU A 243 12.20 10.07 37.46
CA GLU A 243 11.92 11.00 38.53
C GLU A 243 11.27 12.29 37.99
N GLY A 244 10.34 12.84 38.76
CA GLY A 244 9.68 14.10 38.44
C GLY A 244 8.48 14.02 37.53
N ILE A 245 8.11 12.86 36.95
CA ILE A 245 6.87 12.71 36.21
C ILE A 245 5.67 12.87 37.17
N ALA A 246 4.74 13.75 36.77
CA ALA A 246 3.54 14.02 37.59
C ALA A 246 2.65 12.76 37.67
N PRO A 247 2.05 12.47 38.85
CA PRO A 247 1.09 11.39 38.97
C PRO A 247 -0.08 11.54 37.98
N GLY A 248 -0.49 10.44 37.36
CA GLY A 248 -1.64 10.42 36.41
C GLY A 248 -1.41 11.09 35.06
N SER A 249 -0.17 11.43 34.72
CA SER A 249 0.14 12.16 33.49
C SER A 249 0.48 11.29 32.26
N VAL A 250 0.51 9.97 32.40
CA VAL A 250 0.82 9.02 31.31
C VAL A 250 -0.36 8.09 31.10
N TYR A 251 -0.84 7.99 29.86
CA TYR A 251 -1.85 7.01 29.49
C TYR A 251 -1.20 5.67 29.09
N LEU A 252 -1.87 4.56 29.41
CA LEU A 252 -1.46 3.21 28.99
C LEU A 252 -1.43 3.05 27.47
N GLY A 253 -2.26 3.83 26.77
CA GLY A 253 -2.22 3.88 25.33
C GLY A 253 -3.37 4.63 24.70
N ARG A 254 -3.30 4.67 23.36
CA ARG A 254 -4.29 5.30 22.49
C ARG A 254 -4.37 4.59 21.13
N PRO A 255 -5.54 4.55 20.43
CA PRO A 255 -5.69 3.78 19.22
C PRO A 255 -5.04 4.48 18.01
N TRP A 256 -3.94 3.91 17.50
CA TRP A 256 -3.43 4.36 16.21
C TRP A 256 -4.39 4.01 15.08
N ARG A 257 -5.06 2.84 15.19
CA ARG A 257 -6.16 2.42 14.29
C ARG A 257 -7.36 1.91 15.10
N GLU A 258 -8.51 1.85 14.44
CA GLU A 258 -9.82 1.57 15.04
C GLU A 258 -9.93 0.21 15.77
N TRP A 259 -9.09 -0.76 15.40
CA TRP A 259 -9.10 -2.13 15.96
C TRP A 259 -7.94 -2.40 16.91
N ALA A 260 -7.37 -1.33 17.46
CA ALA A 260 -6.25 -1.41 18.40
C ALA A 260 -6.56 -2.34 19.58
N GLN A 261 -5.62 -3.24 19.90
CA GLN A 261 -5.77 -4.15 21.04
C GLN A 261 -4.53 -4.06 21.93
N THR A 262 -4.76 -3.82 23.23
CA THR A 262 -3.72 -3.86 24.27
C THR A 262 -4.31 -4.42 25.55
N VAL A 263 -3.70 -5.46 26.09
CA VAL A 263 -4.15 -6.19 27.29
C VAL A 263 -3.02 -6.25 28.31
N LEU A 264 -3.33 -5.94 29.57
CA LEU A 264 -2.41 -6.01 30.70
C LEU A 264 -2.86 -7.09 31.66
N LEU A 265 -1.97 -8.02 31.99
CA LEU A 265 -2.23 -9.12 32.93
C LEU A 265 -1.15 -9.12 34.02
N GLU A 266 -1.58 -9.15 35.26
CA GLU A 266 -0.67 -9.22 36.43
C GLU A 266 0.43 -8.15 36.42
N CYS A 267 0.12 -6.96 35.87
CA CYS A 267 1.09 -5.87 35.73
C CYS A 267 1.06 -4.92 36.96
N TRP A 268 2.24 -4.41 37.30
CA TRP A 268 2.37 -3.33 38.29
C TRP A 268 2.34 -1.96 37.59
N LEU A 269 1.41 -1.08 38.00
CA LEU A 269 1.26 0.25 37.43
C LEU A 269 1.70 1.32 38.43
N GLY A 270 2.72 2.10 38.04
CA GLY A 270 3.26 3.19 38.80
C GLY A 270 2.32 4.40 38.93
N PRO A 271 2.58 5.34 39.85
CA PRO A 271 1.71 6.48 40.13
C PRO A 271 1.60 7.47 38.96
N HIS A 272 2.50 7.43 37.98
CA HIS A 272 2.49 8.26 36.78
C HIS A 272 1.38 7.87 35.80
N ILE A 273 0.88 6.64 35.89
CA ILE A 273 -0.20 6.16 34.99
C ILE A 273 -1.51 6.84 35.37
N SER A 274 -2.23 7.31 34.33
CA SER A 274 -3.55 7.94 34.47
C SER A 274 -4.58 6.94 35.01
N LEU A 275 -5.39 7.40 35.95
CA LEU A 275 -6.50 6.60 36.48
C LEU A 275 -7.59 6.34 35.42
N GLU A 276 -7.68 7.15 34.38
CA GLU A 276 -8.55 6.87 33.22
C GLU A 276 -8.02 5.70 32.36
N GLY A 277 -6.80 5.34 32.52
CA GLY A 277 -6.08 4.27 31.80
C GLY A 277 -5.75 4.62 30.36
N TRP A 278 -6.75 4.96 29.56
CA TRP A 278 -6.66 5.05 28.11
C TRP A 278 -7.20 6.38 27.57
N TRP A 279 -6.68 6.80 26.42
CA TRP A 279 -7.18 7.98 25.69
C TRP A 279 -7.61 7.60 24.28
N ASP A 280 -8.76 8.09 23.83
CA ASP A 280 -9.32 7.75 22.52
C ASP A 280 -8.70 8.48 21.32
N TRP A 281 -7.73 9.34 21.56
CA TRP A 281 -7.07 10.18 20.53
C TRP A 281 -8.07 11.07 19.77
N ASN A 282 -9.13 11.50 20.41
CA ASN A 282 -10.26 12.20 19.79
C ASN A 282 -10.90 11.41 18.62
N LYS A 283 -10.95 10.09 18.75
CA LYS A 283 -11.52 9.16 17.76
C LYS A 283 -12.64 8.33 18.43
N PRO A 284 -13.79 8.93 18.77
CA PRO A 284 -14.85 8.19 19.48
C PRO A 284 -15.38 6.98 18.69
N ALA A 285 -15.25 6.99 17.36
CA ALA A 285 -15.60 5.83 16.53
C ALA A 285 -14.70 4.60 16.79
N ALA A 286 -13.54 4.78 17.42
CA ALA A 286 -12.66 3.67 17.79
C ALA A 286 -13.14 2.90 19.03
N HIS A 287 -14.07 3.44 19.83
CA HIS A 287 -14.56 2.79 21.05
C HIS A 287 -15.19 1.41 20.76
N ASP A 288 -15.87 1.27 19.64
CA ASP A 288 -16.54 0.01 19.26
C ASP A 288 -15.56 -1.05 18.72
N GLY A 289 -14.40 -0.64 18.23
CA GLY A 289 -13.41 -1.50 17.58
C GLY A 289 -12.20 -1.85 18.44
N THR A 290 -11.85 -1.00 19.41
CA THR A 290 -10.69 -1.22 20.27
C THR A 290 -10.95 -2.30 21.33
N LEU A 291 -9.89 -3.00 21.72
CA LEU A 291 -9.89 -3.88 22.87
C LEU A 291 -8.78 -3.45 23.83
N TYR A 292 -9.12 -2.61 24.79
CA TYR A 292 -8.25 -2.20 25.88
C TYR A 292 -8.73 -2.85 27.17
N ALA A 293 -7.88 -3.69 27.78
CA ALA A 293 -8.31 -4.52 28.89
C ALA A 293 -7.21 -4.71 29.94
N GLY A 294 -7.64 -5.02 31.17
CA GLY A 294 -6.72 -5.33 32.25
C GLY A 294 -7.29 -6.38 33.20
N GLY A 295 -6.41 -7.27 33.70
CA GLY A 295 -6.74 -8.29 34.70
C GLY A 295 -5.65 -8.43 35.75
N ALA A 296 -6.03 -8.48 37.03
CA ALA A 296 -5.13 -8.63 38.19
C ALA A 296 -4.00 -7.59 38.21
N LEU A 297 -4.33 -6.29 38.08
CA LEU A 297 -3.37 -5.20 38.09
C LEU A 297 -3.00 -4.79 39.53
N PHE A 298 -1.77 -4.30 39.73
CA PHE A 298 -1.21 -3.93 41.01
C PHE A 298 -0.61 -2.50 40.99
N GLY A 299 -0.22 -2.00 42.14
CA GLY A 299 0.45 -0.71 42.27
C GLY A 299 -0.51 0.49 42.41
N PRO A 300 0.05 1.70 42.50
CA PRO A 300 -0.73 2.92 42.76
C PRO A 300 -1.83 3.25 41.75
N ALA A 301 -1.66 2.85 40.50
CA ALA A 301 -2.67 3.04 39.43
C ALA A 301 -3.32 1.70 38.99
N GLY A 302 -3.21 0.65 39.81
CA GLY A 302 -3.74 -0.68 39.48
C GLY A 302 -5.27 -0.82 39.63
N ASP A 303 -5.96 0.18 40.22
CA ASP A 303 -7.42 0.19 40.32
C ASP A 303 -8.05 0.63 39.00
N THR A 304 -8.80 -0.26 38.39
CA THR A 304 -9.46 -0.05 37.09
C THR A 304 -10.84 0.60 37.20
N ALA A 305 -11.30 0.91 38.43
CA ALA A 305 -12.65 1.46 38.63
C ALA A 305 -12.89 2.84 37.98
N ALA A 306 -11.81 3.60 37.75
CA ALA A 306 -11.86 4.89 37.11
C ALA A 306 -11.48 4.85 35.62
N TRP A 307 -11.26 3.69 35.05
CA TRP A 307 -10.98 3.56 33.62
C TRP A 307 -12.13 4.07 32.75
N VAL A 308 -11.78 4.51 31.56
CA VAL A 308 -12.78 4.94 30.56
C VAL A 308 -13.80 3.83 30.30
N PRO A 309 -15.09 4.18 30.05
CA PRO A 309 -16.18 3.20 29.98
C PRO A 309 -16.06 2.16 28.84
N TRP A 310 -15.24 2.41 27.86
CA TRP A 310 -14.99 1.51 26.73
C TRP A 310 -13.78 0.59 26.92
N ALA A 311 -13.11 0.65 28.05
CA ALA A 311 -12.08 -0.32 28.46
C ALA A 311 -12.73 -1.46 29.27
N HIS A 312 -12.04 -2.59 29.32
CA HIS A 312 -12.58 -3.83 29.91
C HIS A 312 -11.77 -4.29 31.11
N CYS A 313 -12.47 -4.78 32.13
CA CYS A 313 -11.84 -5.49 33.26
C CYS A 313 -12.02 -7.00 33.02
N LEU A 314 -10.90 -7.72 32.94
CA LEU A 314 -10.89 -9.16 32.69
C LEU A 314 -11.00 -9.94 34.01
N THR A 315 -11.83 -10.98 34.02
CA THR A 315 -11.84 -12.00 35.07
C THR A 315 -10.72 -13.02 34.85
N GLY A 316 -10.40 -13.84 35.87
CA GLY A 316 -9.40 -14.90 35.70
C GLY A 316 -9.67 -15.85 34.54
N GLN A 317 -10.93 -16.18 34.28
CA GLN A 317 -11.31 -17.04 33.17
C GLN A 317 -11.16 -16.34 31.81
N ASP A 318 -11.45 -15.04 31.73
CA ASP A 318 -11.27 -14.25 30.51
C ASP A 318 -9.78 -14.06 30.19
N SER A 319 -8.92 -13.97 31.21
CA SER A 319 -7.48 -13.81 31.06
C SER A 319 -6.80 -15.05 30.45
N GLU A 320 -7.34 -16.25 30.67
CA GLU A 320 -6.79 -17.50 30.13
C GLU A 320 -6.64 -17.52 28.59
N ARG A 321 -7.50 -16.78 27.87
CA ARG A 321 -7.38 -16.69 26.40
C ARG A 321 -6.12 -15.99 25.94
N TYR A 322 -5.52 -15.15 26.80
CA TYR A 322 -4.30 -14.39 26.51
C TYR A 322 -3.05 -15.07 27.07
N ALA A 323 -3.12 -16.34 27.47
CA ALA A 323 -1.95 -17.10 27.86
C ALA A 323 -0.95 -17.16 26.68
N ARG A 324 0.34 -17.10 27.00
CA ARG A 324 1.44 -17.04 26.01
C ARG A 324 1.36 -18.17 25.00
N ASP A 325 1.22 -19.39 25.48
CA ASP A 325 1.10 -20.62 24.66
C ASP A 325 -0.07 -20.57 23.69
N ARG A 326 -1.19 -19.96 24.06
CA ARG A 326 -2.37 -19.80 23.17
C ARG A 326 -2.17 -18.68 22.17
N MET A 327 -1.59 -17.56 22.60
CA MET A 327 -1.42 -16.39 21.76
C MET A 327 -0.33 -16.59 20.70
N LEU A 328 0.81 -17.20 21.10
CA LEU A 328 1.98 -17.33 20.25
C LEU A 328 2.06 -18.64 19.49
N ALA A 329 1.35 -19.71 19.91
CA ALA A 329 1.40 -21.00 19.22
C ALA A 329 1.06 -20.90 17.72
N GLY A 330 0.15 -20.00 17.34
CA GLY A 330 -0.29 -19.90 15.95
C GLY A 330 -0.86 -21.21 15.44
N THR A 331 -0.54 -21.56 14.22
CA THR A 331 -0.89 -22.86 13.61
C THR A 331 0.28 -23.84 13.60
N ASP A 332 1.50 -23.37 13.90
CA ASP A 332 2.76 -24.11 13.90
C ASP A 332 3.22 -24.52 15.32
N GLY A 333 2.44 -24.16 16.34
CA GLY A 333 2.74 -24.54 17.73
C GLY A 333 3.99 -23.85 18.28
N TRP A 334 4.37 -22.69 17.73
CA TRP A 334 5.57 -21.98 18.16
C TRP A 334 5.55 -21.67 19.66
N ASP A 335 6.54 -22.20 20.36
CA ASP A 335 6.82 -21.87 21.76
C ASP A 335 8.22 -21.23 21.87
N PRO A 336 8.31 -19.93 22.17
CA PRO A 336 9.60 -19.24 22.25
C PRO A 336 10.49 -19.68 23.43
N GLU A 337 9.97 -20.47 24.37
CA GLU A 337 10.73 -21.02 25.51
C GLU A 337 11.03 -22.52 25.37
N GLY A 338 10.42 -23.16 24.41
CA GLY A 338 10.73 -24.55 24.07
C GLY A 338 12.15 -24.61 23.54
N GLY A 339 13.10 -25.11 24.37
CA GLY A 339 14.40 -25.57 23.88
C GLY A 339 14.20 -26.68 22.87
N ASP A 340 15.23 -27.02 22.04
CA ASP A 340 15.25 -28.10 21.05
C ASP A 340 14.57 -29.38 21.57
N GLY A 341 13.26 -29.31 21.69
CA GLY A 341 12.42 -30.46 21.99
C GLY A 341 12.26 -31.22 20.70
N ASP A 342 12.62 -32.51 20.75
CA ASP A 342 12.36 -33.46 19.71
C ASP A 342 11.04 -33.15 18.99
N ALA A 343 11.11 -33.01 17.67
CA ALA A 343 9.97 -32.78 16.82
C ALA A 343 8.84 -33.76 17.20
N VAL A 344 7.81 -33.25 17.82
CA VAL A 344 6.62 -34.03 18.08
C VAL A 344 5.90 -34.16 16.74
N GLU A 345 5.96 -35.35 16.22
CA GLU A 345 5.29 -35.78 15.01
C GLU A 345 3.77 -35.60 15.20
N THR A 346 3.21 -34.61 14.56
CA THR A 346 1.76 -34.42 14.63
C THR A 346 1.24 -33.96 13.31
N ALA A 347 0.38 -34.70 12.76
CA ALA A 347 -0.26 -34.38 11.52
C ALA A 347 -1.75 -34.66 11.60
N GLY A 348 -2.51 -33.90 10.98
CA GLY A 348 -3.71 -34.41 10.51
C GLY A 348 -4.95 -33.54 10.62
N LEU A 349 -5.62 -33.26 9.55
CA LEU A 349 -6.99 -32.78 9.50
C LEU A 349 -7.92 -33.82 10.06
N SER A 350 -8.73 -33.48 11.04
CA SER A 350 -9.67 -34.43 11.62
C SER A 350 -11.10 -33.92 11.53
N ALA A 351 -11.93 -34.74 10.95
CA ALA A 351 -13.39 -34.65 11.09
C ALA A 351 -13.88 -34.92 12.52
N ASN A 352 -12.98 -35.31 13.44
CA ASN A 352 -13.30 -35.77 14.80
C ASN A 352 -12.54 -35.04 15.91
N GLY A 353 -12.22 -33.75 15.73
CA GLY A 353 -11.65 -32.91 16.79
C GLY A 353 -10.18 -33.19 17.15
N ARG A 354 -9.41 -33.85 16.29
CA ARG A 354 -7.95 -33.98 16.43
C ARG A 354 -7.23 -32.85 15.71
N THR A 355 -6.24 -32.30 16.34
CA THR A 355 -5.40 -31.23 15.77
C THR A 355 -4.53 -31.77 14.66
N VAL A 356 -4.50 -31.04 13.54
CA VAL A 356 -3.60 -31.31 12.43
C VAL A 356 -2.38 -30.42 12.55
N HIS A 357 -1.21 -31.01 12.52
CA HIS A 357 0.02 -30.30 12.29
C HIS A 357 0.37 -30.37 10.80
N ILE A 358 0.60 -29.21 10.19
CA ILE A 358 1.13 -29.11 8.86
C ILE A 358 2.60 -28.74 9.02
N GLU A 359 3.49 -29.71 8.85
CA GLU A 359 4.94 -29.50 8.94
C GLU A 359 5.48 -28.62 7.80
N THR A 360 4.75 -28.53 6.70
CA THR A 360 5.17 -27.79 5.52
C THR A 360 3.95 -27.09 4.92
N TYR A 361 4.01 -25.78 4.76
CA TYR A 361 3.03 -25.06 3.97
C TYR A 361 3.32 -25.32 2.49
N TYR A 362 2.32 -25.77 1.77
CA TYR A 362 2.39 -25.93 0.32
C TYR A 362 1.86 -24.64 -0.30
N GLU A 363 2.78 -23.69 -0.56
CA GLU A 363 2.45 -22.42 -1.17
C GLU A 363 2.14 -22.58 -2.65
N ASP A 364 0.97 -22.17 -3.09
CA ASP A 364 0.57 -22.22 -4.49
C ASP A 364 1.16 -21.09 -5.33
N GLU A 365 1.57 -19.98 -4.72
CA GLU A 365 2.09 -18.81 -5.43
C GLU A 365 3.27 -19.10 -6.35
N PRO A 366 4.34 -19.84 -5.94
CA PRO A 366 5.44 -20.19 -6.84
C PRO A 366 4.98 -21.01 -8.05
N ALA A 367 3.99 -21.90 -7.84
CA ALA A 367 3.42 -22.70 -8.92
C ALA A 367 2.60 -21.86 -9.89
N LEU A 368 1.80 -20.91 -9.39
CA LEU A 368 1.04 -19.98 -10.20
C LEU A 368 1.93 -19.04 -11.01
N ARG A 369 3.01 -18.52 -10.40
CA ARG A 369 4.02 -17.71 -11.10
C ARG A 369 4.76 -18.51 -12.16
N ALA A 370 5.16 -19.74 -11.87
CA ALA A 370 5.79 -20.64 -12.85
C ALA A 370 4.81 -20.94 -14.02
N ARG A 371 3.53 -21.11 -13.72
CA ARG A 371 2.48 -21.27 -14.71
C ARG A 371 2.33 -20.04 -15.60
N LEU A 372 2.31 -18.84 -15.03
CA LEU A 372 2.26 -17.60 -15.80
C LEU A 372 3.46 -17.48 -16.75
N LYS A 373 4.69 -17.76 -16.26
CA LYS A 373 5.90 -17.73 -17.08
C LYS A 373 5.85 -18.73 -18.24
N ARG A 374 5.23 -19.89 -18.05
CA ARG A 374 5.10 -20.94 -19.08
C ARG A 374 3.96 -20.70 -20.05
N GLU A 375 2.81 -20.18 -19.57
CA GLU A 375 1.56 -20.09 -20.33
C GLU A 375 1.17 -18.66 -20.67
N GLY A 376 1.83 -17.67 -20.07
CA GLY A 376 1.54 -16.25 -20.26
C GLY A 376 1.78 -15.79 -21.70
N ARG A 377 1.04 -14.77 -22.10
CA ARG A 377 1.10 -14.14 -23.42
C ARG A 377 0.94 -15.13 -24.60
N SER A 378 0.10 -16.14 -24.42
CA SER A 378 -0.12 -17.18 -25.45
C SER A 378 -0.72 -16.64 -26.76
N ALA A 379 -1.31 -15.43 -26.74
CA ALA A 379 -1.82 -14.73 -27.90
C ALA A 379 -0.95 -13.52 -28.33
N ALA A 380 0.31 -13.46 -27.88
CA ALA A 380 1.25 -12.43 -28.33
C ALA A 380 1.43 -12.46 -29.86
N PHE A 381 1.68 -11.30 -30.45
CA PHE A 381 1.95 -11.22 -31.88
C PHE A 381 3.29 -11.90 -32.22
N THR A 382 3.26 -12.79 -33.21
CA THR A 382 4.45 -13.52 -33.69
C THR A 382 4.65 -13.43 -35.21
N GLY A 383 3.76 -12.69 -35.89
CA GLY A 383 3.85 -12.44 -37.34
C GLY A 383 5.00 -11.50 -37.72
N LYS A 384 5.23 -11.34 -39.02
CA LYS A 384 6.36 -10.53 -39.53
C LYS A 384 5.93 -9.43 -40.50
N THR A 385 4.66 -9.39 -40.89
CA THR A 385 4.15 -8.44 -41.86
C THR A 385 3.03 -7.57 -41.29
N PRO A 386 2.81 -6.36 -41.84
CA PRO A 386 1.64 -5.55 -41.48
C PRO A 386 0.30 -6.30 -41.64
N THR A 387 0.18 -7.15 -42.67
CA THR A 387 -1.02 -7.96 -42.88
C THR A 387 -1.24 -8.98 -41.76
N ASP A 388 -0.17 -9.65 -41.31
CA ASP A 388 -0.23 -10.58 -40.18
C ASP A 388 -0.67 -9.81 -38.91
N PHE A 389 -0.15 -8.59 -38.74
CA PHE A 389 -0.45 -7.77 -37.58
C PHE A 389 -1.92 -7.33 -37.55
N GLU A 390 -2.49 -6.89 -38.69
CA GLU A 390 -3.90 -6.50 -38.76
C GLU A 390 -4.83 -7.70 -38.51
N ALA A 391 -4.49 -8.89 -39.05
CA ALA A 391 -5.23 -10.11 -38.77
C ALA A 391 -5.17 -10.49 -37.27
N TRP A 392 -3.98 -10.45 -36.69
CA TRP A 392 -3.78 -10.67 -35.26
C TRP A 392 -4.56 -9.65 -34.42
N LYS A 393 -4.47 -8.38 -34.75
CA LYS A 393 -5.16 -7.28 -34.06
C LYS A 393 -6.67 -7.48 -34.04
N ALA A 394 -7.25 -7.84 -35.16
CA ALA A 394 -8.68 -8.11 -35.29
C ALA A 394 -9.11 -9.31 -34.40
N ALA A 395 -8.38 -10.44 -34.50
CA ALA A 395 -8.66 -11.64 -33.72
C ALA A 395 -8.45 -11.40 -32.21
N THR A 396 -7.38 -10.69 -31.86
CA THR A 396 -7.04 -10.40 -30.45
C THR A 396 -8.01 -9.42 -29.82
N ARG A 397 -8.47 -8.41 -30.56
CA ARG A 397 -9.50 -7.48 -30.07
C ARG A 397 -10.81 -8.21 -29.79
N THR A 398 -11.22 -9.16 -30.64
CA THR A 398 -12.41 -10.00 -30.40
C THR A 398 -12.23 -10.82 -29.11
N ARG A 399 -11.08 -11.48 -28.94
CA ARG A 399 -10.80 -12.25 -27.71
C ARG A 399 -10.78 -11.37 -26.47
N LEU A 400 -10.18 -10.19 -26.55
CA LEU A 400 -10.17 -9.22 -25.45
C LEU A 400 -11.59 -8.77 -25.12
N TYR A 401 -12.42 -8.51 -26.14
CA TYR A 401 -13.83 -8.15 -25.98
C TYR A 401 -14.61 -9.24 -25.22
N ASP A 402 -14.41 -10.51 -25.60
CA ASP A 402 -15.08 -11.65 -24.97
C ASP A 402 -14.60 -11.91 -23.56
N ILE A 403 -13.28 -11.89 -23.29
CA ILE A 403 -12.73 -12.18 -21.96
C ILE A 403 -13.09 -11.10 -20.94
N LEU A 404 -13.34 -9.87 -21.39
CA LEU A 404 -13.83 -8.79 -20.56
C LEU A 404 -15.34 -8.89 -20.28
N GLY A 405 -16.06 -9.81 -20.94
CA GLY A 405 -17.50 -10.00 -20.80
C GLY A 405 -18.34 -9.00 -21.60
N LEU A 406 -17.74 -8.25 -22.52
CA LEU A 406 -18.44 -7.21 -23.29
C LEU A 406 -19.52 -7.76 -24.23
N SER A 407 -19.38 -9.03 -24.68
CA SER A 407 -20.40 -9.73 -25.48
C SER A 407 -21.68 -10.04 -24.70
N LEU A 408 -21.65 -9.93 -23.37
CA LEU A 408 -22.78 -10.16 -22.48
C LEU A 408 -23.51 -8.88 -22.07
N MET A 409 -23.00 -7.72 -22.50
CA MET A 409 -23.53 -6.42 -22.06
C MET A 409 -24.82 -6.05 -22.80
N ASP A 410 -25.75 -5.47 -22.05
CA ASP A 410 -27.04 -5.04 -22.56
C ASP A 410 -27.01 -3.60 -23.08
N ARG A 411 -27.41 -3.41 -24.34
CA ARG A 411 -27.37 -2.10 -24.99
C ARG A 411 -28.68 -1.34 -24.81
N ALA A 412 -28.74 -0.43 -23.84
CA ALA A 412 -29.85 0.47 -23.66
C ALA A 412 -29.86 1.61 -24.68
N PRO A 413 -31.02 2.24 -24.97
CA PRO A 413 -31.07 3.51 -25.68
C PRO A 413 -30.24 4.60 -25.02
N ILE A 414 -29.71 5.55 -25.80
CA ILE A 414 -29.01 6.72 -25.25
C ILE A 414 -30.03 7.63 -24.59
N GLU A 415 -29.95 7.72 -23.28
CA GLU A 415 -30.74 8.65 -22.46
C GLU A 415 -29.82 9.45 -21.56
N ILE A 416 -29.99 10.78 -21.56
CA ILE A 416 -29.21 11.72 -20.75
C ILE A 416 -30.15 12.49 -19.85
N ARG A 417 -29.75 12.65 -18.59
CA ARG A 417 -30.43 13.54 -17.63
C ARG A 417 -29.43 14.51 -17.06
N GLU A 418 -29.65 15.80 -17.30
CA GLU A 418 -28.86 16.86 -16.68
C GLU A 418 -29.27 17.00 -15.20
N LEU A 419 -28.28 17.00 -14.31
CA LEU A 419 -28.49 17.15 -12.86
C LEU A 419 -28.21 18.58 -12.41
N ASN A 420 -27.12 19.16 -12.91
CA ASN A 420 -26.68 20.51 -12.55
C ASN A 420 -25.79 21.11 -13.63
N ARG A 421 -25.80 22.45 -13.74
CA ARG A 421 -24.94 23.20 -14.67
C ARG A 421 -24.42 24.46 -14.00
N VAL A 422 -23.08 24.61 -13.99
CA VAL A 422 -22.42 25.75 -13.36
C VAL A 422 -21.31 26.30 -14.26
N ARG A 423 -21.04 27.61 -14.13
CA ARG A 423 -19.88 28.23 -14.78
C ARG A 423 -18.68 28.16 -13.86
N VAL A 424 -17.57 27.62 -14.35
CA VAL A 424 -16.32 27.44 -13.59
C VAL A 424 -15.15 28.06 -14.36
N ALA A 425 -14.07 28.36 -13.65
CA ALA A 425 -12.84 28.96 -14.22
C ALA A 425 -13.13 30.13 -15.18
N GLY A 426 -14.14 30.94 -14.88
CA GLY A 426 -14.54 32.16 -15.62
C GLY A 426 -15.26 31.91 -16.94
N SER A 427 -14.87 30.89 -17.74
CA SER A 427 -15.33 30.70 -19.11
C SER A 427 -15.75 29.29 -19.49
N ILE A 428 -15.71 28.33 -18.58
CA ILE A 428 -16.08 26.92 -18.83
C ILE A 428 -17.45 26.66 -18.21
N VAL A 429 -18.33 26.04 -18.97
CA VAL A 429 -19.60 25.50 -18.48
C VAL A 429 -19.34 24.04 -18.07
N ARG A 430 -19.52 23.70 -16.82
CA ARG A 430 -19.46 22.34 -16.29
C ARG A 430 -20.88 21.85 -16.03
N THR A 431 -21.29 20.86 -16.80
CA THR A 431 -22.57 20.17 -16.65
C THR A 431 -22.35 18.84 -15.96
N HIS A 432 -23.06 18.59 -14.85
CA HIS A 432 -23.16 17.27 -14.24
C HIS A 432 -24.41 16.59 -14.79
N ALA A 433 -24.24 15.41 -15.35
CA ALA A 433 -25.33 14.65 -15.96
C ALA A 433 -25.16 13.15 -15.70
N VAL A 434 -26.19 12.38 -16.01
CA VAL A 434 -26.15 10.92 -16.02
C VAL A 434 -26.53 10.39 -17.40
N LEU A 435 -25.81 9.34 -17.85
CA LEU A 435 -26.04 8.59 -19.08
C LEU A 435 -26.54 7.19 -18.74
N GLN A 436 -27.61 6.75 -19.36
CA GLN A 436 -28.01 5.33 -19.29
C GLN A 436 -27.08 4.47 -20.13
N VAL A 437 -26.31 3.60 -19.48
CA VAL A 437 -25.30 2.73 -20.12
C VAL A 437 -25.80 1.30 -20.37
N GLU A 438 -26.72 0.83 -19.55
CA GLU A 438 -27.53 -0.39 -19.68
C GLU A 438 -28.95 -0.09 -19.20
N HIS A 439 -29.89 -1.01 -19.39
CA HIS A 439 -31.22 -0.83 -18.82
C HIS A 439 -31.13 -0.63 -17.28
N ASP A 440 -31.68 0.47 -16.81
CA ASP A 440 -31.67 0.89 -15.40
C ASP A 440 -30.28 1.14 -14.76
N VAL A 441 -29.20 1.14 -15.57
CA VAL A 441 -27.86 1.47 -15.10
C VAL A 441 -27.42 2.85 -15.59
N TRP A 442 -27.18 3.74 -14.66
CA TRP A 442 -26.85 5.13 -14.94
C TRP A 442 -25.38 5.44 -14.56
N MET A 443 -24.68 6.09 -15.48
CA MET A 443 -23.32 6.58 -15.28
C MET A 443 -23.31 8.09 -15.10
N PRO A 444 -23.01 8.62 -13.91
CA PRO A 444 -22.73 10.04 -13.72
C PRO A 444 -21.47 10.46 -14.47
N PHE A 445 -21.48 11.66 -15.03
CA PHE A 445 -20.31 12.26 -15.68
C PHE A 445 -20.38 13.78 -15.63
N TYR A 446 -19.21 14.41 -15.76
CA TYR A 446 -19.13 15.85 -15.99
C TYR A 446 -18.73 16.12 -17.44
N LEU A 447 -19.47 17.05 -18.07
CA LEU A 447 -19.14 17.62 -19.37
C LEU A 447 -18.64 19.05 -19.14
N LEU A 448 -17.41 19.34 -19.60
CA LEU A 448 -16.81 20.67 -19.51
C LEU A 448 -16.72 21.26 -20.91
N GLU A 449 -17.42 22.38 -21.14
CA GLU A 449 -17.48 23.07 -22.40
C GLU A 449 -16.87 24.47 -22.27
N PRO A 450 -15.67 24.71 -22.85
CA PRO A 450 -15.10 26.06 -22.84
C PRO A 450 -15.89 26.99 -23.77
N SER A 451 -15.99 28.28 -23.41
CA SER A 451 -16.68 29.28 -24.22
C SER A 451 -16.00 29.57 -25.56
N ARG A 452 -14.73 29.21 -25.68
CA ARG A 452 -13.92 29.28 -26.91
C ARG A 452 -13.28 27.92 -27.15
N PRO A 453 -14.04 26.96 -27.70
CA PRO A 453 -13.51 25.64 -27.95
C PRO A 453 -12.48 25.63 -29.08
N LYS A 454 -11.48 24.73 -28.97
CA LYS A 454 -10.67 24.34 -30.13
C LYS A 454 -11.56 23.62 -31.14
N LEU A 455 -11.46 24.03 -32.38
CA LEU A 455 -12.24 23.45 -33.47
C LEU A 455 -11.32 22.72 -34.46
N ASP A 456 -11.87 21.74 -35.16
CA ASP A 456 -11.26 21.18 -36.35
C ASP A 456 -11.51 22.07 -37.59
N GLU A 457 -11.02 21.67 -38.74
CA GLU A 457 -11.17 22.40 -40.01
C GLU A 457 -12.65 22.52 -40.47
N ARG A 458 -13.55 21.67 -39.96
CA ARG A 458 -14.99 21.67 -40.24
C ARG A 458 -15.78 22.50 -39.27
N GLY A 459 -15.11 23.07 -38.26
CA GLY A 459 -15.74 23.84 -37.17
C GLY A 459 -16.35 22.98 -36.07
N LEU A 460 -16.01 21.68 -36.01
CA LEU A 460 -16.44 20.77 -34.95
C LEU A 460 -15.49 20.88 -33.74
N LYS A 461 -16.04 20.70 -32.53
CA LYS A 461 -15.31 20.82 -31.28
C LYS A 461 -14.40 19.62 -31.05
N ARG A 462 -13.11 19.84 -30.74
CA ARG A 462 -12.19 18.79 -30.34
C ARG A 462 -12.51 18.33 -28.92
N CYS A 463 -12.50 17.02 -28.69
CA CYS A 463 -12.99 16.40 -27.47
C CYS A 463 -12.04 15.35 -26.91
N TYR A 464 -11.97 15.28 -25.58
CA TYR A 464 -11.31 14.20 -24.83
C TYR A 464 -12.24 13.56 -23.82
N ILE A 465 -12.25 12.23 -23.77
CA ILE A 465 -12.79 11.47 -22.63
C ILE A 465 -11.68 11.37 -21.59
N CYS A 466 -11.98 11.70 -20.34
CA CYS A 466 -11.03 11.79 -19.24
C CYS A 466 -11.49 10.89 -18.07
N PRO A 467 -11.25 9.55 -18.14
CA PRO A 467 -11.58 8.65 -17.05
C PRO A 467 -10.68 8.91 -15.83
N HIS A 468 -11.22 8.73 -14.63
CA HIS A 468 -10.50 9.03 -13.37
C HIS A 468 -9.66 7.85 -12.86
N GLY A 469 -8.67 8.12 -12.00
CA GLY A 469 -7.88 7.12 -11.30
C GLY A 469 -8.51 6.63 -9.99
N HIS A 470 -7.80 5.73 -9.29
CA HIS A 470 -8.30 5.05 -8.09
C HIS A 470 -8.12 5.86 -6.77
N GLN A 471 -7.47 6.99 -6.81
CA GLN A 471 -7.20 7.82 -5.63
C GLN A 471 -7.94 9.17 -5.63
N GLY A 472 -8.99 9.28 -6.41
CA GLY A 472 -9.77 10.51 -6.52
C GLY A 472 -11.22 10.30 -6.14
N ALA A 473 -11.95 11.40 -6.01
CA ALA A 473 -13.40 11.39 -5.82
C ALA A 473 -14.14 11.14 -7.14
N GLY A 474 -13.68 10.17 -7.93
CA GLY A 474 -14.29 9.87 -9.23
C GLY A 474 -14.17 11.03 -10.21
N ALA A 475 -15.19 11.19 -11.05
CA ALA A 475 -15.29 12.24 -12.06
C ALA A 475 -15.17 13.66 -11.50
N ALA A 476 -15.52 13.87 -10.23
CA ALA A 476 -15.47 15.19 -9.58
C ALA A 476 -14.04 15.74 -9.53
N SER A 477 -13.03 14.89 -9.22
CA SER A 477 -11.63 15.31 -9.20
C SER A 477 -11.18 15.78 -10.59
N ILE A 478 -11.48 14.98 -11.62
CA ILE A 478 -11.05 15.25 -12.99
C ILE A 478 -11.70 16.51 -13.55
N ALA A 479 -12.95 16.73 -13.17
CA ALA A 479 -13.73 17.92 -13.56
C ALA A 479 -13.41 19.16 -12.73
N GLY A 480 -12.47 19.08 -11.79
CA GLY A 480 -12.06 20.19 -10.93
C GLY A 480 -13.22 20.71 -10.06
N VAL A 481 -14.00 19.82 -9.46
CA VAL A 481 -14.96 20.20 -8.41
C VAL A 481 -14.16 20.59 -7.19
N ALA A 482 -14.32 21.82 -6.74
CA ALA A 482 -13.57 22.38 -5.62
C ALA A 482 -14.48 22.52 -4.37
N GLY A 483 -13.84 22.63 -3.19
CA GLY A 483 -14.51 22.87 -1.92
C GLY A 483 -14.85 21.59 -1.15
N VAL A 484 -14.41 20.43 -1.62
CA VAL A 484 -14.38 19.18 -0.88
C VAL A 484 -12.91 18.90 -0.54
N PRO A 485 -12.48 19.02 0.73
CA PRO A 485 -11.06 18.96 1.09
C PRO A 485 -10.32 17.73 0.56
N ALA A 486 -10.94 16.54 0.58
CA ALA A 486 -10.33 15.32 0.04
C ALA A 486 -10.15 15.37 -1.48
N VAL A 487 -11.08 15.98 -2.21
CA VAL A 487 -10.96 16.19 -3.67
C VAL A 487 -9.86 17.19 -3.96
N ASP A 488 -9.86 18.30 -3.23
CA ASP A 488 -8.85 19.37 -3.37
C ASP A 488 -7.43 18.83 -3.07
N ASP A 489 -7.31 17.95 -2.07
CA ASP A 489 -6.04 17.29 -1.72
C ASP A 489 -5.57 16.32 -2.81
N ALA A 490 -6.46 15.48 -3.35
CA ALA A 490 -6.13 14.57 -4.44
C ALA A 490 -5.71 15.34 -5.71
N VAL A 491 -6.40 16.43 -6.04
CA VAL A 491 -6.03 17.31 -7.16
C VAL A 491 -4.62 17.88 -6.95
N ARG A 492 -4.32 18.38 -5.75
CA ARG A 492 -3.03 19.00 -5.44
C ARG A 492 -1.87 17.99 -5.47
N LYS A 493 -2.07 16.77 -4.93
CA LYS A 493 -1.03 15.76 -4.83
C LYS A 493 -0.73 15.03 -6.13
N PHE A 494 -1.77 14.75 -6.90
CA PHE A 494 -1.68 13.86 -8.06
C PHE A 494 -1.98 14.55 -9.38
N ASN A 495 -2.27 15.85 -9.38
CA ASN A 495 -2.72 16.61 -10.55
C ASN A 495 -3.99 16.04 -11.20
N TYR A 496 -4.94 15.55 -10.39
CA TYR A 496 -6.13 14.86 -10.89
C TYR A 496 -7.11 15.74 -11.67
N ASP A 497 -6.96 17.05 -11.70
CA ASP A 497 -7.85 17.98 -12.43
C ASP A 497 -7.58 18.06 -13.95
N TYR A 498 -7.04 16.99 -14.55
CA TYR A 498 -6.62 17.02 -15.95
C TYR A 498 -7.76 17.24 -16.95
N GLY A 499 -9.00 16.83 -16.65
CA GLY A 499 -10.16 17.19 -17.47
C GLY A 499 -10.41 18.70 -17.48
N LEU A 500 -10.32 19.37 -16.31
CA LEU A 500 -10.42 20.83 -16.24
C LEU A 500 -9.21 21.53 -16.92
N ARG A 501 -8.01 20.97 -16.81
CA ARG A 501 -6.80 21.50 -17.48
C ARG A 501 -6.98 21.50 -19.00
N LEU A 502 -7.44 20.38 -19.58
CA LEU A 502 -7.74 20.31 -21.02
C LEU A 502 -8.87 21.27 -21.41
N ALA A 503 -9.91 21.40 -20.59
CA ALA A 503 -10.97 22.38 -20.85
C ALA A 503 -10.45 23.83 -20.85
N ARG A 504 -9.49 24.15 -19.99
CA ARG A 504 -8.78 25.46 -20.01
C ARG A 504 -7.95 25.66 -21.28
N MET A 505 -7.45 24.58 -21.87
CA MET A 505 -6.75 24.59 -23.15
C MET A 505 -7.69 24.69 -24.36
N GLY A 506 -9.01 24.66 -24.14
CA GLY A 506 -10.03 24.81 -25.17
C GLY A 506 -10.67 23.49 -25.66
N TYR A 507 -10.34 22.34 -25.09
CA TYR A 507 -10.99 21.09 -25.46
C TYR A 507 -12.31 20.91 -24.71
N VAL A 508 -13.30 20.33 -25.38
CA VAL A 508 -14.45 19.74 -24.67
C VAL A 508 -13.93 18.51 -23.94
N THR A 509 -14.23 18.37 -22.66
CA THR A 509 -13.84 17.20 -21.88
C THR A 509 -15.01 16.53 -21.21
N VAL A 510 -15.00 15.21 -21.23
CA VAL A 510 -16.03 14.39 -20.59
C VAL A 510 -15.38 13.51 -19.56
N CYS A 511 -15.78 13.67 -18.31
CA CYS A 511 -15.20 13.02 -17.15
C CYS A 511 -16.23 12.04 -16.56
N PRO A 512 -16.20 10.74 -16.91
CA PRO A 512 -17.15 9.74 -16.42
C PRO A 512 -16.77 9.22 -15.03
N ASP A 513 -17.77 8.78 -14.26
CA ASP A 513 -17.58 7.97 -13.06
C ASP A 513 -17.48 6.49 -13.41
N ALA A 514 -16.39 5.87 -13.02
CA ALA A 514 -16.20 4.42 -13.12
C ALA A 514 -17.07 3.68 -12.10
N ARG A 515 -17.45 2.45 -12.42
CA ARG A 515 -18.19 1.58 -11.50
C ARG A 515 -17.41 1.32 -10.23
N GLY A 516 -18.08 1.46 -9.09
CA GLY A 516 -17.48 1.33 -7.77
C GLY A 516 -16.73 2.56 -7.26
N TRP A 517 -16.80 3.69 -7.98
CA TRP A 517 -16.14 4.96 -7.62
C TRP A 517 -17.10 6.15 -7.70
N GLY A 518 -16.71 7.26 -7.07
CA GLY A 518 -17.48 8.49 -7.10
C GLY A 518 -18.93 8.28 -6.66
N TYR A 519 -19.88 8.71 -7.46
CA TYR A 519 -21.32 8.52 -7.22
C TYR A 519 -21.83 7.09 -7.49
N ARG A 520 -20.96 6.17 -7.95
CA ARG A 520 -21.30 4.77 -8.28
C ARG A 520 -20.76 3.76 -7.28
N ARG A 521 -20.35 4.20 -6.10
CA ARG A 521 -19.97 3.33 -5.00
C ARG A 521 -21.20 2.58 -4.48
N ASP A 522 -21.00 1.35 -3.99
CA ASP A 522 -22.08 0.61 -3.32
C ASP A 522 -22.56 1.40 -2.11
N TRP A 523 -23.85 1.45 -1.90
CA TRP A 523 -24.45 2.23 -0.81
C TRP A 523 -23.96 1.79 0.59
N LYS A 524 -23.61 0.52 0.77
CA LYS A 524 -22.99 0.00 2.01
C LYS A 524 -21.56 0.52 2.24
N GLY A 525 -20.89 1.00 1.20
CA GLY A 525 -19.57 1.63 1.28
C GLY A 525 -19.65 3.17 1.27
N GLN A 526 -20.85 3.71 1.23
CA GLN A 526 -21.09 5.15 1.29
C GLN A 526 -21.14 5.56 2.76
N GLY A 527 -20.01 6.03 3.31
CA GLY A 527 -20.06 6.81 4.53
C GLY A 527 -20.39 8.26 4.19
N ASP A 528 -20.89 8.99 5.17
CA ASP A 528 -21.15 10.43 5.04
C ASP A 528 -19.88 11.27 5.26
N ASP A 529 -18.75 10.60 5.58
CA ASP A 529 -17.49 11.24 5.81
C ASP A 529 -16.68 11.39 4.51
N GLU A 530 -15.81 12.37 4.50
CA GLU A 530 -14.96 12.74 3.38
C GLU A 530 -14.02 11.60 2.93
N ASN A 531 -13.53 10.77 3.86
CA ASN A 531 -12.65 9.65 3.55
C ASN A 531 -13.38 8.53 2.80
N SER A 532 -14.67 8.33 3.07
CA SER A 532 -15.51 7.39 2.34
C SER A 532 -15.59 7.73 0.86
N TYR A 533 -15.56 9.02 0.54
CA TYR A 533 -15.62 9.52 -0.84
C TYR A 533 -14.41 9.10 -1.68
N LEU A 534 -13.27 8.83 -1.04
CA LEU A 534 -12.03 8.39 -1.70
C LEU A 534 -11.89 6.87 -1.82
N ARG A 535 -12.83 6.11 -1.27
CA ARG A 535 -12.79 4.63 -1.26
C ARG A 535 -13.60 4.05 -2.42
N GLY A 536 -12.98 3.11 -3.15
CA GLY A 536 -13.68 2.34 -4.18
C GLY A 536 -14.32 1.07 -3.61
N THR A 537 -15.38 0.61 -4.26
CA THR A 537 -16.08 -0.65 -3.94
C THR A 537 -15.91 -1.72 -5.04
N CYS A 538 -14.87 -1.60 -5.85
CA CYS A 538 -14.60 -2.49 -6.99
C CYS A 538 -14.54 -3.98 -6.61
N LEU A 539 -14.03 -4.33 -5.41
CA LEU A 539 -13.95 -5.72 -4.97
C LEU A 539 -15.35 -6.36 -4.85
N ASN A 540 -16.32 -5.62 -4.34
CA ASN A 540 -17.69 -6.12 -4.23
C ASN A 540 -18.29 -6.34 -5.63
N GLN A 541 -18.03 -5.42 -6.54
CA GLN A 541 -18.49 -5.54 -7.94
C GLN A 541 -17.81 -6.68 -8.67
N ALA A 542 -16.50 -6.89 -8.50
CA ALA A 542 -15.78 -8.03 -9.08
C ALA A 542 -16.39 -9.35 -8.62
N ARG A 543 -16.63 -9.51 -7.31
CA ARG A 543 -17.26 -10.72 -6.74
C ARG A 543 -18.66 -10.99 -7.28
N MET A 544 -19.39 -9.97 -7.69
CA MET A 544 -20.72 -10.13 -8.30
C MET A 544 -20.62 -10.35 -9.81
N ALA A 545 -19.71 -9.70 -10.49
CA ALA A 545 -19.60 -9.71 -11.95
C ALA A 545 -18.89 -10.96 -12.50
N GLU A 546 -17.78 -11.35 -11.90
CA GLU A 546 -16.95 -12.47 -12.36
C GLU A 546 -17.69 -13.81 -12.44
N PRO A 547 -18.54 -14.22 -11.47
CA PRO A 547 -19.36 -15.42 -11.59
C PRO A 547 -20.37 -15.38 -12.73
N LEU A 548 -20.70 -14.19 -13.25
CA LEU A 548 -21.59 -13.99 -14.40
C LEU A 548 -20.81 -13.93 -15.73
N GLY A 549 -19.49 -14.07 -15.70
CA GLY A 549 -18.64 -13.91 -16.88
C GLY A 549 -18.37 -12.44 -17.28
N LEU A 550 -18.69 -11.50 -16.39
CA LEU A 550 -18.41 -10.07 -16.54
C LEU A 550 -17.14 -9.73 -15.76
N THR A 551 -16.51 -8.62 -16.11
CA THR A 551 -15.35 -8.11 -15.36
C THR A 551 -15.51 -6.63 -15.09
N VAL A 552 -14.93 -6.11 -14.02
CA VAL A 552 -14.97 -4.65 -13.74
C VAL A 552 -14.30 -3.87 -14.86
N ALA A 553 -13.24 -4.45 -15.47
CA ALA A 553 -12.59 -3.87 -16.64
C ALA A 553 -13.55 -3.75 -17.84
N GLY A 554 -14.29 -4.81 -18.11
CA GLY A 554 -15.29 -4.82 -19.18
C GLY A 554 -16.44 -3.85 -18.93
N LEU A 555 -16.96 -3.84 -17.69
CA LEU A 555 -18.02 -2.92 -17.30
C LEU A 555 -17.62 -1.46 -17.50
N ASN A 556 -16.39 -1.08 -17.11
CA ASN A 556 -15.88 0.28 -17.31
C ASN A 556 -15.61 0.60 -18.80
N ALA A 557 -15.10 -0.37 -19.55
CA ALA A 557 -14.91 -0.20 -20.99
C ALA A 557 -16.24 0.01 -21.71
N TRP A 558 -17.25 -0.80 -21.37
CA TRP A 558 -18.61 -0.65 -21.89
C TRP A 558 -19.18 0.73 -21.64
N ASP A 559 -19.14 1.19 -20.39
CA ASP A 559 -19.68 2.49 -20.00
C ASP A 559 -19.03 3.64 -20.81
N ASN A 560 -17.72 3.58 -21.03
CA ASN A 560 -17.01 4.55 -21.86
C ASN A 560 -17.33 4.43 -23.36
N MET A 561 -17.58 3.21 -23.88
CA MET A 561 -18.10 3.02 -25.25
C MET A 561 -19.49 3.64 -25.41
N ARG A 562 -20.36 3.48 -24.39
CA ARG A 562 -21.68 4.13 -24.40
C ARG A 562 -21.57 5.66 -24.35
N LEU A 563 -20.54 6.18 -23.69
CA LEU A 563 -20.25 7.61 -23.70
C LEU A 563 -19.82 8.08 -25.10
N ILE A 564 -19.05 7.29 -25.84
CA ILE A 564 -18.72 7.59 -27.24
C ILE A 564 -20.01 7.58 -28.10
N ASP A 565 -20.90 6.60 -27.91
CA ASP A 565 -22.21 6.56 -28.61
C ASP A 565 -23.01 7.85 -28.35
N TYR A 566 -23.00 8.37 -27.12
CA TYR A 566 -23.62 9.67 -26.80
C TYR A 566 -22.95 10.83 -27.55
N LEU A 567 -21.61 10.88 -27.54
CA LEU A 567 -20.87 11.96 -28.22
C LEU A 567 -21.18 12.00 -29.74
N GLU A 568 -21.36 10.85 -30.36
CA GLU A 568 -21.78 10.76 -31.79
C GLU A 568 -23.16 11.39 -32.01
N THR A 569 -24.10 11.27 -31.06
CA THR A 569 -25.43 11.87 -31.19
C THR A 569 -25.42 13.40 -31.09
N ARG A 570 -24.38 14.00 -30.57
CA ARG A 570 -24.29 15.46 -30.40
C ARG A 570 -24.15 16.19 -31.73
N GLY A 571 -23.42 15.65 -32.68
CA GLY A 571 -23.20 16.26 -33.99
C GLY A 571 -22.32 17.51 -34.03
N ASP A 572 -21.85 18.01 -32.85
CA ASP A 572 -20.96 19.16 -32.73
C ASP A 572 -19.52 18.79 -32.33
N ILE A 573 -19.23 17.49 -32.15
CA ILE A 573 -17.95 16.93 -31.76
C ILE A 573 -17.20 16.36 -32.94
N ALA A 574 -15.90 16.61 -33.03
CA ALA A 574 -14.98 16.05 -34.02
C ALA A 574 -14.66 14.59 -33.67
N MET A 575 -15.53 13.64 -34.08
CA MET A 575 -15.39 12.22 -33.75
C MET A 575 -14.16 11.55 -34.36
N ASP A 576 -13.68 12.06 -35.48
CA ASP A 576 -12.45 11.61 -36.14
C ASP A 576 -11.16 12.17 -35.49
N ASP A 577 -11.31 12.98 -34.44
CA ASP A 577 -10.23 13.52 -33.58
C ASP A 577 -10.45 13.20 -32.10
N LEU A 578 -11.37 12.30 -31.76
CA LEU A 578 -11.71 11.99 -30.36
C LEU A 578 -10.50 11.42 -29.63
N GLY A 579 -10.11 12.09 -28.53
CA GLY A 579 -9.03 11.65 -27.63
C GLY A 579 -9.55 10.93 -26.39
N CYS A 580 -8.69 10.10 -25.80
CA CYS A 580 -8.88 9.59 -24.44
C CYS A 580 -7.61 9.82 -23.64
N PHE A 581 -7.75 10.38 -22.44
CA PHE A 581 -6.62 10.70 -21.56
C PHE A 581 -6.92 10.31 -20.13
N GLY A 582 -6.05 9.51 -19.53
CA GLY A 582 -6.21 9.12 -18.14
C GLY A 582 -4.90 8.82 -17.43
N PHE A 583 -4.93 9.02 -16.11
CA PHE A 583 -3.82 8.74 -15.21
C PHE A 583 -4.20 7.64 -14.21
N SER A 584 -3.25 6.75 -13.88
CA SER A 584 -3.45 5.64 -12.93
C SER A 584 -4.62 4.72 -13.36
N GLY A 585 -5.66 4.55 -12.55
CA GLY A 585 -6.88 3.85 -12.97
C GLY A 585 -7.55 4.47 -14.19
N GLY A 586 -7.42 5.79 -14.42
CA GLY A 586 -7.82 6.45 -15.67
C GLY A 586 -6.95 6.02 -16.85
N GLY A 587 -5.65 5.83 -16.63
CA GLY A 587 -4.72 5.27 -17.62
C GLY A 587 -5.12 3.84 -18.03
N TYR A 588 -5.46 3.01 -17.04
CA TYR A 588 -6.03 1.69 -17.27
C TYR A 588 -7.28 1.74 -18.17
N MET A 589 -8.27 2.58 -17.83
CA MET A 589 -9.49 2.69 -18.63
C MET A 589 -9.22 3.25 -20.04
N THR A 590 -8.27 4.19 -20.15
CA THR A 590 -7.83 4.73 -21.46
C THR A 590 -7.20 3.64 -22.32
N LEU A 591 -6.32 2.81 -21.74
CA LEU A 591 -5.66 1.71 -22.45
C LEU A 591 -6.68 0.72 -23.03
N TYR A 592 -7.61 0.25 -22.20
CA TYR A 592 -8.62 -0.72 -22.64
C TYR A 592 -9.61 -0.11 -23.63
N LEU A 593 -10.10 1.11 -23.38
CA LEU A 593 -11.02 1.77 -24.28
C LEU A 593 -10.38 1.99 -25.67
N ALA A 594 -9.16 2.52 -25.71
CA ALA A 594 -8.47 2.76 -26.97
C ALA A 594 -8.09 1.47 -27.71
N ALA A 595 -7.77 0.38 -26.99
CA ALA A 595 -7.50 -0.93 -27.61
C ALA A 595 -8.75 -1.55 -28.23
N LEU A 596 -9.91 -1.38 -27.60
CA LEU A 596 -11.18 -2.01 -27.99
C LEU A 596 -11.97 -1.17 -28.99
N ASP A 597 -12.03 0.15 -28.82
CA ASP A 597 -12.87 1.03 -29.65
C ASP A 597 -12.03 1.89 -30.59
N PRO A 598 -12.08 1.63 -31.89
CA PRO A 598 -11.31 2.38 -32.89
C PRO A 598 -11.78 3.84 -33.08
N ARG A 599 -12.91 4.24 -32.49
CA ARG A 599 -13.39 5.64 -32.49
C ARG A 599 -12.54 6.53 -31.60
N VAL A 600 -11.80 5.95 -30.64
CA VAL A 600 -10.73 6.69 -29.92
C VAL A 600 -9.55 6.86 -30.86
N ARG A 601 -9.30 8.08 -31.33
CA ARG A 601 -8.34 8.38 -32.40
C ARG A 601 -6.94 8.63 -31.88
N LYS A 602 -6.80 9.03 -30.61
CA LYS A 602 -5.54 9.28 -29.91
C LYS A 602 -5.68 8.95 -28.44
N ALA A 603 -4.62 8.43 -27.83
CA ALA A 603 -4.64 8.01 -26.43
C ALA A 603 -3.45 8.56 -25.65
N PHE A 604 -3.70 9.02 -24.42
CA PHE A 604 -2.68 9.36 -23.45
C PHE A 604 -2.83 8.49 -22.20
N VAL A 605 -1.94 7.53 -22.03
CA VAL A 605 -1.92 6.59 -20.90
C VAL A 605 -0.82 6.99 -19.93
N SER A 606 -1.18 7.52 -18.77
CA SER A 606 -0.23 7.92 -17.74
C SER A 606 -0.30 6.98 -16.54
N GLY A 607 0.87 6.53 -16.04
CA GLY A 607 1.01 5.69 -14.86
C GLY A 607 0.34 4.32 -14.96
N TYR A 608 0.22 3.74 -16.17
CA TYR A 608 -0.41 2.44 -16.37
C TYR A 608 0.09 1.70 -17.64
N LEU A 609 1.39 1.51 -17.76
CA LEU A 609 1.96 0.58 -18.76
C LEU A 609 3.20 -0.10 -18.17
N TYR A 610 3.04 -1.29 -17.65
CA TYR A 610 4.09 -2.09 -17.01
C TYR A 610 3.79 -3.59 -17.15
N GLY A 611 4.79 -4.45 -17.03
CA GLY A 611 4.58 -5.91 -17.09
C GLY A 611 3.90 -6.42 -15.82
N VAL A 612 2.88 -7.26 -15.99
CA VAL A 612 2.00 -7.70 -14.89
C VAL A 612 2.70 -8.61 -13.88
N ASP A 613 3.68 -9.42 -14.31
CA ASP A 613 4.39 -10.36 -13.42
C ASP A 613 5.16 -9.61 -12.32
N ASP A 614 5.80 -8.52 -12.68
CA ASP A 614 6.64 -7.72 -11.79
C ASP A 614 5.86 -6.65 -10.99
N SER A 615 4.65 -6.35 -11.41
CA SER A 615 3.78 -5.34 -10.84
C SER A 615 2.54 -5.95 -10.18
N LEU A 616 1.43 -6.08 -10.90
CA LEU A 616 0.13 -6.44 -10.34
C LEU A 616 0.13 -7.79 -9.60
N LEU A 617 0.87 -8.78 -10.09
CA LEU A 617 0.94 -10.10 -9.45
C LEU A 617 1.90 -10.11 -8.26
N HIS A 618 2.88 -9.24 -8.24
CA HIS A 618 3.83 -9.12 -7.14
C HIS A 618 3.29 -8.22 -6.02
N LEU A 619 2.68 -7.10 -6.37
CA LEU A 619 2.13 -6.12 -5.41
C LEU A 619 0.86 -6.60 -4.70
N ASN A 620 0.24 -7.65 -5.15
CA ASN A 620 -0.84 -8.43 -4.58
C ASN A 620 -1.75 -7.64 -3.60
N GLY A 621 -2.67 -6.86 -4.11
CA GLY A 621 -3.56 -5.98 -3.32
C GLY A 621 -4.01 -4.74 -4.06
N ASN A 622 -3.72 -4.66 -5.35
CA ASN A 622 -4.22 -3.59 -6.21
C ASN A 622 -5.75 -3.73 -6.41
N CYS A 623 -6.38 -2.72 -7.00
CA CYS A 623 -7.82 -2.73 -7.22
C CYS A 623 -8.25 -3.95 -8.08
N SER A 624 -9.36 -4.58 -7.72
CA SER A 624 -9.90 -5.78 -8.39
C SER A 624 -10.15 -5.59 -9.89
N CYS A 625 -10.35 -4.37 -10.36
CA CYS A 625 -10.49 -4.09 -11.79
C CYS A 625 -9.26 -4.46 -12.64
N ASN A 626 -8.09 -4.63 -12.01
CA ASN A 626 -6.86 -5.05 -12.68
C ASN A 626 -6.75 -6.57 -12.88
N TYR A 627 -7.61 -7.36 -12.22
CA TYR A 627 -7.49 -8.82 -12.16
C TYR A 627 -8.57 -9.53 -12.97
N THR A 628 -8.60 -9.29 -14.28
CA THR A 628 -9.51 -9.98 -15.19
C THR A 628 -9.14 -11.46 -15.31
N PRO A 629 -10.04 -12.40 -14.97
CA PRO A 629 -9.75 -13.83 -15.05
C PRO A 629 -9.28 -14.28 -16.44
N GLY A 630 -8.13 -14.96 -16.49
CA GLY A 630 -7.55 -15.52 -17.71
C GLY A 630 -6.85 -14.54 -18.65
N LEU A 631 -6.91 -13.23 -18.40
CA LEU A 631 -6.34 -12.22 -19.30
C LEU A 631 -4.82 -12.35 -19.45
N TRP A 632 -4.11 -12.45 -18.34
CA TRP A 632 -2.64 -12.52 -18.35
C TRP A 632 -2.07 -13.80 -19.00
N ARG A 633 -2.88 -14.83 -19.10
CA ARG A 633 -2.54 -16.01 -19.90
C ARG A 633 -2.52 -15.72 -21.39
N LEU A 634 -3.33 -14.77 -21.85
CA LEU A 634 -3.42 -14.40 -23.27
C LEU A 634 -2.47 -13.28 -23.66
N LEU A 635 -2.46 -12.19 -22.89
CA LEU A 635 -1.84 -10.91 -23.23
C LEU A 635 -1.16 -10.29 -22.00
N ASP A 636 -0.11 -9.50 -22.24
CA ASP A 636 0.39 -8.53 -21.26
C ASP A 636 0.01 -7.11 -21.72
N MET A 637 0.29 -6.09 -20.90
CA MET A 637 -0.12 -4.71 -21.17
C MET A 637 0.44 -4.18 -22.50
N GLY A 638 1.68 -4.54 -22.86
CA GLY A 638 2.26 -4.16 -24.15
C GLY A 638 1.52 -4.75 -25.35
N ASP A 639 0.98 -5.97 -25.22
CA ASP A 639 0.16 -6.58 -26.27
C ASP A 639 -1.17 -5.82 -26.43
N ILE A 640 -1.80 -5.46 -25.30
CA ILE A 640 -3.06 -4.68 -25.30
C ILE A 640 -2.80 -3.29 -25.90
N ALA A 641 -1.74 -2.61 -25.51
CA ALA A 641 -1.36 -1.30 -26.06
C ALA A 641 -1.06 -1.36 -27.55
N SER A 642 -0.50 -2.47 -28.06
CA SER A 642 -0.24 -2.67 -29.48
C SER A 642 -1.51 -2.71 -30.33
N LEU A 643 -2.68 -3.03 -29.76
CA LEU A 643 -3.97 -2.95 -30.45
C LEU A 643 -4.37 -1.51 -30.82
N ILE A 644 -3.74 -0.50 -30.21
CA ILE A 644 -3.96 0.92 -30.52
C ILE A 644 -3.27 1.29 -31.83
N ALA A 645 -2.11 0.69 -32.13
CA ALA A 645 -1.36 0.98 -33.34
C ALA A 645 -2.22 0.83 -34.62
N PRO A 646 -2.07 1.73 -35.62
CA PRO A 646 -1.09 2.81 -35.75
C PRO A 646 -1.57 4.17 -35.23
N ARG A 647 -2.67 4.24 -34.44
CA ARG A 647 -3.21 5.48 -33.88
C ARG A 647 -2.23 6.07 -32.84
N PRO A 648 -2.14 7.41 -32.72
CA PRO A 648 -1.23 8.05 -31.77
C PRO A 648 -1.42 7.57 -30.33
N LEU A 649 -0.31 7.19 -29.70
CA LEU A 649 -0.25 6.77 -28.29
C LEU A 649 0.89 7.50 -27.58
N LEU A 650 0.55 8.24 -26.54
CA LEU A 650 1.51 8.77 -25.58
C LEU A 650 1.42 7.97 -24.28
N VAL A 651 2.55 7.47 -23.85
CA VAL A 651 2.70 6.80 -22.55
C VAL A 651 3.54 7.70 -21.64
N GLN A 652 3.07 7.93 -20.42
CA GLN A 652 3.82 8.66 -19.41
C GLN A 652 4.03 7.77 -18.19
N SER A 653 5.26 7.72 -17.69
CA SER A 653 5.65 6.95 -16.50
C SER A 653 6.46 7.83 -15.55
N CYS A 654 6.40 7.60 -14.24
CA CYS A 654 7.26 8.25 -13.28
C CYS A 654 8.44 7.34 -12.90
N GLU A 655 9.60 7.94 -12.65
CA GLU A 655 10.85 7.22 -12.35
C GLU A 655 10.73 6.33 -11.12
N GLU A 656 10.05 6.84 -10.08
CA GLU A 656 9.90 6.19 -8.76
C GLU A 656 8.47 5.66 -8.54
N ASP A 657 7.70 5.44 -9.61
CA ASP A 657 6.35 4.90 -9.48
C ASP A 657 6.41 3.43 -9.04
N HIS A 658 5.92 3.16 -7.84
CA HIS A 658 5.88 1.81 -7.28
C HIS A 658 5.06 0.81 -8.12
N LEU A 659 4.10 1.29 -8.91
CA LEU A 659 3.33 0.43 -9.82
C LEU A 659 4.17 -0.11 -10.98
N ASN A 660 5.33 0.47 -11.25
CA ASN A 660 6.26 -0.08 -12.22
C ASN A 660 6.84 -1.44 -11.79
N GLY A 661 6.66 -1.87 -10.52
CA GLY A 661 7.19 -3.10 -9.95
C GLY A 661 8.64 -2.96 -9.49
N GLU A 662 9.25 -4.07 -9.04
CA GLU A 662 10.60 -4.10 -8.48
C GLU A 662 11.67 -3.63 -9.47
N ARG A 663 11.50 -3.93 -10.76
CA ARG A 663 12.43 -3.51 -11.81
C ARG A 663 12.25 -2.08 -12.28
N GLY A 664 11.25 -1.34 -11.70
CA GLY A 664 10.97 0.05 -12.04
C GLY A 664 10.77 0.27 -13.53
N LEU A 665 11.37 1.32 -14.09
CA LEU A 665 11.25 1.65 -15.53
C LEU A 665 11.69 0.53 -16.47
N LYS A 666 12.55 -0.40 -16.07
CA LYS A 666 12.93 -1.57 -16.90
C LYS A 666 11.72 -2.47 -17.18
N ASN A 667 10.76 -2.55 -16.26
CA ASN A 667 9.52 -3.27 -16.48
C ASN A 667 8.63 -2.54 -17.49
N VAL A 668 8.57 -1.22 -17.43
CA VAL A 668 7.87 -0.36 -18.41
C VAL A 668 8.53 -0.50 -19.79
N ASP A 669 9.85 -0.43 -19.89
CA ASP A 669 10.61 -0.54 -21.14
C ASP A 669 10.36 -1.88 -21.86
N GLY A 670 10.20 -2.96 -21.08
CA GLY A 670 9.83 -4.28 -21.62
C GLY A 670 8.50 -4.25 -22.34
N GLN A 671 7.51 -3.57 -21.81
CA GLN A 671 6.19 -3.43 -22.44
C GLN A 671 6.23 -2.44 -23.61
N LEU A 672 6.92 -1.33 -23.45
CA LEU A 672 7.11 -0.35 -24.52
C LEU A 672 7.83 -0.94 -25.74
N LYS A 673 8.75 -1.88 -25.52
CA LYS A 673 9.40 -2.59 -26.64
C LYS A 673 8.38 -3.31 -27.49
N ILE A 674 7.42 -4.02 -26.90
CA ILE A 674 6.34 -4.72 -27.63
C ILE A 674 5.55 -3.72 -28.48
N VAL A 675 5.22 -2.57 -27.88
CA VAL A 675 4.46 -1.52 -28.58
C VAL A 675 5.28 -0.89 -29.70
N ARG A 676 6.56 -0.57 -29.47
CA ARG A 676 7.47 -0.01 -30.49
C ARG A 676 7.58 -0.94 -31.70
N ASP A 677 7.80 -2.24 -31.44
CA ASP A 677 7.91 -3.25 -32.50
C ASP A 677 6.64 -3.26 -33.41
N ALA A 678 5.44 -3.06 -32.80
CA ALA A 678 4.18 -2.95 -33.56
C ALA A 678 4.09 -1.67 -34.42
N TYR A 679 4.47 -0.53 -33.83
CA TYR A 679 4.47 0.74 -34.59
C TYR A 679 5.53 0.78 -35.69
N GLU A 680 6.71 0.22 -35.46
CA GLU A 680 7.76 0.06 -36.46
C GLU A 680 7.33 -0.82 -37.62
N LEU A 681 6.72 -1.98 -37.30
CA LEU A 681 6.20 -2.89 -38.30
C LEU A 681 5.16 -2.23 -39.25
N LEU A 682 4.36 -1.32 -38.69
CA LEU A 682 3.35 -0.56 -39.45
C LEU A 682 3.91 0.70 -40.13
N GLY A 683 5.23 0.97 -40.02
CA GLY A 683 5.86 2.17 -40.56
C GLY A 683 5.42 3.47 -39.86
N ARG A 684 4.99 3.40 -38.62
CA ARG A 684 4.44 4.53 -37.82
C ARG A 684 5.16 4.77 -36.51
N SER A 685 6.46 4.58 -36.46
CA SER A 685 7.29 4.77 -35.26
C SER A 685 7.09 6.14 -34.61
N GLY A 686 6.83 7.22 -35.38
CA GLY A 686 6.51 8.54 -34.88
C GLY A 686 5.15 8.66 -34.17
N GLY A 687 4.27 7.66 -34.28
CA GLY A 687 2.95 7.64 -33.61
C GLY A 687 2.99 7.20 -32.16
N LEU A 688 4.14 6.75 -31.65
CA LEU A 688 4.35 6.37 -30.24
C LEU A 688 5.35 7.32 -29.57
N ARG A 689 4.98 7.87 -28.44
CA ARG A 689 5.88 8.69 -27.58
C ARG A 689 5.85 8.13 -26.15
N HIS A 690 7.01 8.10 -25.51
CA HIS A 690 7.13 7.82 -24.08
C HIS A 690 7.77 9.01 -23.38
N GLU A 691 7.14 9.48 -22.32
CA GLU A 691 7.62 10.52 -21.45
C GLU A 691 7.89 9.94 -20.05
N VAL A 692 9.03 10.31 -19.48
CA VAL A 692 9.39 9.93 -18.10
C VAL A 692 9.40 11.17 -17.23
N CYS A 693 8.65 11.13 -16.14
CA CYS A 693 8.55 12.21 -15.17
C CYS A 693 9.34 11.86 -13.92
N PRO A 694 9.98 12.82 -13.25
CA PRO A 694 10.63 12.58 -11.96
C PRO A 694 9.61 12.28 -10.86
N GLY A 695 10.06 11.55 -9.82
CA GLY A 695 9.27 11.27 -8.62
C GLY A 695 8.34 10.08 -8.71
N GLY A 696 7.48 9.94 -7.69
CA GLY A 696 6.58 8.81 -7.50
C GLY A 696 5.28 8.90 -8.31
N HIS A 697 4.26 8.15 -7.90
CA HIS A 697 3.00 8.01 -8.64
C HIS A 697 2.18 9.32 -8.70
N HIS A 698 2.30 10.09 -9.78
CA HIS A 698 1.52 11.30 -10.06
C HIS A 698 1.43 11.56 -11.57
N LEU A 699 0.49 12.41 -11.98
CA LEU A 699 0.44 12.90 -13.37
C LEU A 699 1.48 14.00 -13.57
N GLY A 700 2.44 13.81 -14.47
CA GLY A 700 3.35 14.85 -14.92
C GLY A 700 2.62 15.88 -15.77
N VAL A 701 2.65 17.14 -15.35
CA VAL A 701 1.93 18.22 -16.06
C VAL A 701 2.88 19.30 -16.64
N ALA A 702 4.19 19.12 -16.48
CA ALA A 702 5.18 20.10 -16.93
C ALA A 702 5.11 20.34 -18.44
N HIS A 703 4.91 19.28 -19.23
CA HIS A 703 4.84 19.31 -20.70
C HIS A 703 3.45 19.00 -21.23
N LEU A 704 2.40 19.04 -20.40
CA LEU A 704 1.05 18.61 -20.78
C LEU A 704 0.54 19.31 -22.05
N ALA A 705 0.80 20.59 -22.23
CA ALA A 705 0.34 21.32 -23.42
C ALA A 705 1.03 20.82 -24.70
N GLU A 706 2.34 20.61 -24.62
CA GLU A 706 3.17 20.10 -25.75
C GLU A 706 2.80 18.65 -26.09
N ASP A 707 2.47 17.84 -25.09
CA ASP A 707 2.05 16.46 -25.25
C ASP A 707 0.71 16.35 -25.97
N ILE A 708 -0.24 17.19 -25.60
CA ILE A 708 -1.56 17.25 -26.23
C ILE A 708 -1.45 17.79 -27.67
N GLU A 709 -0.61 18.80 -27.90
CA GLU A 709 -0.35 19.31 -29.25
C GLU A 709 0.35 18.28 -30.15
N TRP A 710 1.27 17.49 -29.57
CA TRP A 710 1.88 16.37 -30.29
C TRP A 710 0.83 15.33 -30.68
N LEU A 711 -0.04 14.90 -29.77
CA LEU A 711 -1.13 13.95 -30.07
C LEU A 711 -2.05 14.47 -31.20
N ASP A 712 -2.39 15.76 -31.14
CA ASP A 712 -3.22 16.41 -32.18
C ASP A 712 -2.54 16.39 -33.54
N SER A 713 -1.22 16.69 -33.60
CA SER A 713 -0.46 16.67 -34.85
C SER A 713 -0.38 15.29 -35.48
N GLN A 714 -0.22 14.25 -34.64
CA GLN A 714 -0.12 12.87 -35.10
C GLN A 714 -1.44 12.34 -35.69
N VAL A 715 -2.61 12.80 -35.19
CA VAL A 715 -3.90 12.45 -35.79
C VAL A 715 -4.02 13.01 -37.22
N ALA A 716 -3.60 14.25 -37.42
CA ALA A 716 -3.60 14.87 -38.74
C ALA A 716 -2.73 14.09 -39.76
N GLU A 717 -1.50 13.71 -39.32
CA GLU A 717 -0.60 12.88 -40.14
C GLU A 717 -1.16 11.48 -40.44
N TYR A 718 -1.90 10.89 -39.51
CA TYR A 718 -2.54 9.59 -39.69
C TYR A 718 -3.72 9.62 -40.66
N ALA A 719 -4.47 10.73 -40.67
CA ALA A 719 -5.61 10.90 -41.58
C ALA A 719 -5.19 11.09 -43.05
N HIS A 720 -3.97 11.53 -43.30
CA HIS A 720 -3.41 11.78 -44.62
C HIS A 720 -2.55 10.62 -45.18
N ALA A 721 -2.23 9.62 -44.35
CA ALA A 721 -1.46 8.43 -44.72
C ALA A 721 -2.38 7.24 -45.09
#